data_7d81c210838205342ed738476da6fdf1
#
_entry.id   7d81c210838205342ed738476da6fdf1
#
_cell.length_a   1.000
_cell.length_b   1.000
_cell.length_c   1.000
_cell.angle_alpha   90.00
_cell.angle_beta   90.00
_cell.angle_gamma   90.00
#
_symmetry.space_group_name_H-M   'P 1'
#
loop_
_entity.id
_entity.type
_entity.pdbx_description
1 polymer ?
#
loop_
_entity_poly.entity_id
_entity_poly.type
_entity_poly.pdbx_seq_one_letter_code
_entity_poly.pdbx_strand_id
1 'polypeptide(L)'
;MTRLVSTLLLFLAGSAWVFAQATASITGRVVDPADAVVPNATVTITNLATSVSRDAVTNAEGLYTVPALTPGNYGVKVQVQGFDTAQRTNVVLETGATLSVDFKMQVGTVQQTVEVGATAALVETTQSIGTATIQQAEVDELPMVNRSLSSLMTLMPGAREVATAQASRNAVSVAGGQGLNFNTLVDGLDNTENHNGGTMMTFSLEGIQEFRTLTTGASAEYGRDVAQVLLTTKSGTNQIHGSGFGYYRNQDFERTDYFSDPAHGGLGKPPLTHEQYGGSVGGPIIKDKLFFFGSLERTQQTFSIPISSAIQAQFQDLLFLNNTVGYTHNYIVAESSDSTPQTDLLAEGKLNYNLNAKHFAFLRYSSETGVAHYQASSQNTTALQAPFTYQNSNSQGLFAAAFGETFVVNPTTVNQLNVGWSQYSHDTHYNTCPQFFASLGVNSCLGDYLSFTNGVSTSFLGSFPDYTNWEHKWNFRDDVSKQLGRHALKFGVNYNYIPMFGGLLAVFGPGTISFNKTPSQILALPQGFQTPGIVAQISEWSGVNGDYSTPTSWQLAAFGQDDFKLTPRVTLNLGLRYDVSNLGFDSKANQALNPTYQILKAVGSPYGALPPIPNEKNFQPRLGVAWDVGGNGKNVVRVSFGLFYLQQLKIANYNQDVLQKPHPFVDSITGFAQLTNFVFGVTPLPPIIAAPTGFSPGNSSTGYWYDPFNMKDGATQQYHAGWSHVFGDNKDVLSVDYTYILLRHGLRGIDINPIIGGVRVLAAATQKVFGDPKLLGPVILDSSQQRAVYSETAAHFEHRFSARSAFQLNYILSWSNGSEGSGDGGLSVGAGVAGGLFPQIPSATGGLISAPWEYGPTGVDERNRITATGIFNLPFKIELAPSLTWATARPYTLITGLNPDGAGTLRVVGANGNPIGIGTQRGSALFDVNARVTRIFPFGKDARFKVATFAELYNITDRANFGNVYGGTVGSSTFEKPTGYLGGSGATSNIPVSFQVQFGGRFSF
;
A
#
# COMPACT_ATOMS: atom_id res chain seq x y z
N MET A 1 -29.71 -9.98 -16.07
CA MET A 1 -28.30 -9.66 -16.24
C MET A 1 -27.82 -9.71 -17.69
N THR A 2 -27.95 -10.83 -18.41
CA THR A 2 -27.51 -10.92 -19.83
C THR A 2 -28.10 -9.86 -20.78
N ARG A 3 -29.35 -9.45 -20.62
CA ARG A 3 -29.96 -8.40 -21.46
C ARG A 3 -29.48 -6.98 -21.16
N LEU A 4 -29.11 -6.68 -19.91
CA LEU A 4 -28.52 -5.38 -19.54
C LEU A 4 -27.07 -5.26 -20.06
N VAL A 5 -26.29 -6.34 -19.98
CA VAL A 5 -24.94 -6.41 -20.52
C VAL A 5 -24.95 -6.28 -22.05
N SER A 6 -25.92 -6.93 -22.72
CA SER A 6 -26.07 -6.82 -24.18
C SER A 6 -26.49 -5.41 -24.62
N THR A 7 -27.32 -4.73 -23.83
CA THR A 7 -27.72 -3.33 -24.13
C THR A 7 -26.56 -2.36 -23.86
N LEU A 8 -25.76 -2.60 -22.83
CA LEU A 8 -24.55 -1.82 -22.52
C LEU A 8 -23.48 -2.02 -23.59
N LEU A 9 -23.30 -3.27 -24.06
CA LEU A 9 -22.39 -3.60 -25.16
C LEU A 9 -22.84 -2.99 -26.50
N LEU A 10 -24.14 -2.89 -26.76
CA LEU A 10 -24.70 -2.20 -27.94
C LEU A 10 -24.53 -0.68 -27.85
N PHE A 11 -24.58 -0.10 -26.65
CA PHE A 11 -24.26 1.33 -26.43
C PHE A 11 -22.76 1.60 -26.63
N LEU A 12 -21.89 0.70 -26.19
CA LEU A 12 -20.43 0.75 -26.39
C LEU A 12 -20.02 0.52 -27.87
N ALA A 13 -20.77 -0.28 -28.61
CA ALA A 13 -20.48 -0.54 -30.02
C ALA A 13 -20.92 0.59 -30.98
N GLY A 14 -21.76 1.52 -30.51
CA GLY A 14 -22.19 2.70 -31.25
C GLY A 14 -21.30 3.93 -31.12
N SER A 15 -20.38 3.95 -30.16
CA SER A 15 -19.42 5.04 -29.96
C SER A 15 -18.15 4.80 -30.77
N ALA A 16 -18.04 5.45 -31.91
CA ALA A 16 -16.82 5.48 -32.69
C ALA A 16 -15.64 5.98 -31.84
N TRP A 17 -14.63 5.16 -31.64
CA TRP A 17 -13.22 5.40 -31.22
C TRP A 17 -12.97 6.71 -30.43
N VAL A 18 -13.06 6.64 -29.12
CA VAL A 18 -12.79 7.76 -28.22
C VAL A 18 -11.85 7.30 -27.07
N PHE A 19 -10.88 8.12 -26.66
CA PHE A 19 -9.75 7.73 -25.83
C PHE A 19 -9.23 8.87 -24.90
N ALA A 20 -8.76 8.65 -23.67
CA ALA A 20 -8.39 9.72 -22.72
C ALA A 20 -7.22 9.52 -21.73
N GLN A 21 -6.78 10.58 -20.98
CA GLN A 21 -5.63 10.66 -20.06
C GLN A 21 -6.05 11.20 -18.68
N ALA A 22 -5.23 10.92 -17.59
CA ALA A 22 -5.37 11.57 -16.29
C ALA A 22 -5.28 13.09 -16.40
N THR A 23 -6.21 13.82 -15.79
CA THR A 23 -6.42 15.22 -16.15
C THR A 23 -6.72 16.10 -14.95
N ALA A 24 -6.47 17.39 -15.18
CA ALA A 24 -6.84 18.50 -14.33
C ALA A 24 -7.71 19.48 -15.12
N SER A 25 -8.16 20.55 -14.49
CA SER A 25 -9.02 21.55 -15.11
C SER A 25 -8.56 22.97 -14.78
N ILE A 26 -8.67 23.88 -15.75
CA ILE A 26 -8.56 25.32 -15.48
C ILE A 26 -9.93 25.94 -15.65
N THR A 27 -10.39 26.65 -14.62
CA THR A 27 -11.64 27.41 -14.61
C THR A 27 -11.34 28.86 -14.26
N GLY A 28 -12.30 29.75 -14.42
CA GLY A 28 -12.13 31.14 -14.00
C GLY A 28 -13.28 32.01 -14.39
N ARG A 29 -13.19 33.28 -13.97
CA ARG A 29 -14.13 34.33 -14.26
C ARG A 29 -13.45 35.51 -14.93
N VAL A 30 -14.08 36.10 -15.93
CA VAL A 30 -13.60 37.28 -16.60
C VAL A 30 -14.56 38.45 -16.30
N VAL A 31 -14.02 39.55 -15.77
CA VAL A 31 -14.74 40.73 -15.38
C VAL A 31 -14.10 41.99 -15.96
N ASP A 32 -14.85 43.05 -16.10
CA ASP A 32 -14.38 44.37 -16.47
C ASP A 32 -13.80 45.13 -15.25
N PRO A 33 -13.30 46.40 -15.41
CA PRO A 33 -12.78 47.18 -14.29
C PRO A 33 -13.81 47.51 -13.21
N ALA A 34 -15.11 47.47 -13.53
CA ALA A 34 -16.22 47.72 -12.60
C ALA A 34 -16.76 46.42 -11.96
N ASP A 35 -16.07 45.26 -12.16
CA ASP A 35 -16.46 43.91 -11.72
C ASP A 35 -17.73 43.37 -12.42
N ALA A 36 -18.20 44.00 -13.53
CA ALA A 36 -19.25 43.43 -14.36
C ALA A 36 -18.69 42.26 -15.20
N VAL A 37 -19.50 41.21 -15.40
CA VAL A 37 -19.11 40.04 -16.17
C VAL A 37 -18.86 40.34 -17.65
N VAL A 38 -17.86 39.68 -18.23
CA VAL A 38 -17.51 39.82 -19.64
C VAL A 38 -17.85 38.50 -20.36
N PRO A 39 -19.05 38.38 -20.99
CA PRO A 39 -19.41 37.21 -21.78
C PRO A 39 -18.71 37.19 -23.13
N ASN A 40 -18.65 36.01 -23.77
CA ASN A 40 -18.08 35.81 -25.11
C ASN A 40 -16.57 36.19 -25.23
N ALA A 41 -15.83 36.27 -24.13
CA ALA A 41 -14.38 36.42 -24.19
C ALA A 41 -13.75 35.09 -24.58
N THR A 42 -12.82 35.11 -25.52
CA THR A 42 -12.03 33.92 -25.89
C THR A 42 -10.89 33.73 -24.90
N VAL A 43 -10.84 32.56 -24.29
CA VAL A 43 -9.78 32.15 -23.36
C VAL A 43 -8.97 31.07 -24.02
N THR A 44 -7.70 31.34 -24.33
CA THR A 44 -6.74 30.40 -24.90
C THR A 44 -5.81 29.91 -23.81
N ILE A 45 -5.78 28.58 -23.58
CA ILE A 45 -4.92 27.94 -22.61
C ILE A 45 -3.87 27.12 -23.36
N THR A 46 -2.59 27.49 -23.19
CA THR A 46 -1.46 26.91 -23.94
C THR A 46 -0.52 26.20 -22.97
N ASN A 47 -0.26 24.93 -23.21
CA ASN A 47 0.81 24.19 -22.52
C ASN A 47 2.17 24.71 -23.00
N LEU A 48 2.99 25.23 -22.09
CA LEU A 48 4.26 25.87 -22.44
C LEU A 48 5.34 24.91 -22.92
N ALA A 49 5.24 23.63 -22.54
CA ALA A 49 6.23 22.60 -22.91
C ALA A 49 5.96 21.98 -24.30
N THR A 50 4.69 21.92 -24.71
CA THR A 50 4.27 21.28 -25.97
C THR A 50 3.68 22.24 -26.99
N SER A 51 3.47 23.51 -26.62
CA SER A 51 2.78 24.55 -27.40
C SER A 51 1.33 24.21 -27.78
N VAL A 52 0.75 23.18 -27.20
CA VAL A 52 -0.63 22.76 -27.45
C VAL A 52 -1.58 23.73 -26.78
N SER A 53 -2.53 24.27 -27.56
CA SER A 53 -3.52 25.22 -27.08
C SER A 53 -4.93 24.66 -27.12
N ARG A 54 -5.74 25.10 -26.16
CA ARG A 54 -7.17 24.85 -26.10
C ARG A 54 -7.91 26.14 -25.84
N ASP A 55 -9.02 26.34 -26.56
CA ASP A 55 -9.85 27.52 -26.46
C ASP A 55 -11.16 27.24 -25.72
N ALA A 56 -11.58 28.18 -24.91
CA ALA A 56 -12.88 28.23 -24.28
C ALA A 56 -13.48 29.64 -24.52
N VAL A 57 -14.77 29.76 -24.32
CA VAL A 57 -15.48 31.04 -24.41
C VAL A 57 -16.22 31.26 -23.10
N THR A 58 -16.14 32.47 -22.56
CA THR A 58 -16.89 32.83 -21.34
C THR A 58 -18.40 32.81 -21.60
N ASN A 59 -19.15 32.23 -20.67
CA ASN A 59 -20.61 32.17 -20.73
C ASN A 59 -21.27 33.50 -20.26
N ALA A 60 -22.61 33.55 -20.14
CA ALA A 60 -23.34 34.73 -19.71
C ALA A 60 -22.95 35.23 -18.30
N GLU A 61 -22.46 34.38 -17.46
CA GLU A 61 -21.95 34.69 -16.12
C GLU A 61 -20.44 35.04 -16.10
N GLY A 62 -19.82 35.18 -17.29
CA GLY A 62 -18.40 35.45 -17.44
C GLY A 62 -17.51 34.28 -17.03
N LEU A 63 -18.06 33.09 -16.84
CA LEU A 63 -17.33 31.89 -16.41
C LEU A 63 -16.80 31.11 -17.62
N TYR A 64 -15.60 30.55 -17.48
CA TYR A 64 -15.04 29.58 -18.42
C TYR A 64 -14.48 28.36 -17.68
N THR A 65 -14.44 27.23 -18.35
CA THR A 65 -13.80 26.00 -17.84
C THR A 65 -13.19 25.24 -19.01
N VAL A 66 -11.95 24.84 -18.85
CA VAL A 66 -11.27 23.91 -19.76
C VAL A 66 -10.92 22.66 -18.96
N PRO A 67 -11.75 21.63 -19.03
CA PRO A 67 -11.50 20.37 -18.36
C PRO A 67 -10.50 19.52 -19.14
N ALA A 68 -10.03 18.44 -18.51
CA ALA A 68 -9.22 17.42 -19.16
C ALA A 68 -7.90 17.97 -19.75
N LEU A 69 -7.21 18.79 -18.99
CA LEU A 69 -5.85 19.25 -19.26
C LEU A 69 -4.85 18.30 -18.62
N THR A 70 -3.73 18.05 -19.28
CA THR A 70 -2.61 17.33 -18.67
C THR A 70 -1.93 18.21 -17.61
N PRO A 71 -1.46 17.64 -16.49
CA PRO A 71 -0.66 18.40 -15.54
C PRO A 71 0.57 19.03 -16.20
N GLY A 72 0.93 20.23 -15.78
CA GLY A 72 2.06 20.96 -16.35
C GLY A 72 1.95 22.47 -16.20
N ASN A 73 2.80 23.17 -16.93
CA ASN A 73 2.88 24.63 -16.88
C ASN A 73 2.18 25.26 -18.08
N TYR A 74 1.29 26.20 -17.82
CA TYR A 74 0.39 26.79 -18.82
C TYR A 74 0.52 28.30 -18.89
N GLY A 75 0.27 28.83 -20.10
CA GLY A 75 -0.09 30.22 -20.35
C GLY A 75 -1.61 30.34 -20.58
N VAL A 76 -2.24 31.31 -19.93
CA VAL A 76 -3.67 31.58 -20.09
C VAL A 76 -3.83 32.99 -20.62
N LYS A 77 -4.44 33.13 -21.79
CA LYS A 77 -4.67 34.42 -22.51
C LYS A 77 -6.16 34.65 -22.72
N VAL A 78 -6.62 35.87 -22.43
CA VAL A 78 -8.02 36.29 -22.62
C VAL A 78 -8.09 37.43 -23.60
N GLN A 79 -8.98 37.31 -24.58
CA GLN A 79 -9.20 38.32 -25.63
C GLN A 79 -10.69 38.56 -25.83
N VAL A 80 -11.07 39.83 -25.89
CA VAL A 80 -12.43 40.27 -26.21
C VAL A 80 -12.37 41.67 -26.80
N GLN A 81 -13.26 41.97 -27.71
CA GLN A 81 -13.31 43.25 -28.39
C GLN A 81 -13.60 44.40 -27.40
N GLY A 82 -12.83 45.50 -27.47
CA GLY A 82 -12.95 46.65 -26.59
C GLY A 82 -12.12 46.59 -25.31
N PHE A 83 -11.31 45.52 -25.12
CA PHE A 83 -10.43 45.37 -23.99
C PHE A 83 -9.00 45.00 -24.44
N ASP A 84 -8.01 45.35 -23.63
CA ASP A 84 -6.65 44.87 -23.80
C ASP A 84 -6.58 43.36 -23.63
N THR A 85 -5.64 42.70 -24.35
CA THR A 85 -5.37 41.29 -24.13
C THR A 85 -4.76 41.06 -22.74
N ALA A 86 -5.40 40.27 -21.90
CA ALA A 86 -4.87 39.89 -20.61
C ALA A 86 -4.20 38.51 -20.71
N GLN A 87 -2.98 38.38 -20.14
CA GLN A 87 -2.25 37.12 -20.16
C GLN A 87 -1.66 36.79 -18.77
N ARG A 88 -1.73 35.54 -18.38
CA ARG A 88 -0.94 34.96 -17.25
C ARG A 88 -0.07 33.86 -17.79
N THR A 89 1.21 33.90 -17.45
CA THR A 89 2.22 32.87 -17.76
C THR A 89 2.57 32.08 -16.51
N ASN A 90 3.17 30.89 -16.67
CA ASN A 90 3.61 30.03 -15.57
C ASN A 90 2.50 29.60 -14.60
N VAL A 91 1.33 29.29 -15.14
CA VAL A 91 0.21 28.70 -14.37
C VAL A 91 0.49 27.22 -14.20
N VAL A 92 0.90 26.80 -13.01
CA VAL A 92 1.18 25.38 -12.69
C VAL A 92 -0.14 24.68 -12.40
N LEU A 93 -0.43 23.65 -13.16
CA LEU A 93 -1.63 22.83 -13.05
C LEU A 93 -1.25 21.43 -12.55
N GLU A 94 -1.68 21.06 -11.34
CA GLU A 94 -1.39 19.81 -10.70
C GLU A 94 -2.40 18.71 -11.10
N THR A 95 -2.00 17.44 -10.96
CA THR A 95 -2.82 16.26 -11.24
C THR A 95 -4.11 16.27 -10.44
N GLY A 96 -5.26 16.10 -11.11
CA GLY A 96 -6.57 16.06 -10.45
C GLY A 96 -7.04 17.40 -9.87
N ALA A 97 -6.30 18.51 -10.10
CA ALA A 97 -6.66 19.83 -9.59
C ALA A 97 -7.69 20.52 -10.48
N THR A 98 -8.51 21.35 -9.86
CA THR A 98 -9.34 22.34 -10.56
C THR A 98 -8.88 23.74 -10.14
N LEU A 99 -8.03 24.34 -10.97
CA LEU A 99 -7.41 25.64 -10.70
C LEU A 99 -8.27 26.79 -11.20
N SER A 100 -8.59 27.79 -10.35
CA SER A 100 -9.28 29.01 -10.74
C SER A 100 -8.27 30.08 -11.17
N VAL A 101 -8.44 30.61 -12.39
CA VAL A 101 -7.61 31.67 -12.96
C VAL A 101 -8.52 32.80 -13.41
N ASP A 102 -8.76 33.78 -12.55
CA ASP A 102 -9.64 34.89 -12.81
C ASP A 102 -8.91 36.05 -13.48
N PHE A 103 -9.63 36.80 -14.36
CA PHE A 103 -9.10 37.95 -15.07
C PHE A 103 -9.98 39.18 -14.86
N LYS A 104 -9.34 40.32 -14.57
CA LYS A 104 -9.91 41.63 -14.59
C LYS A 104 -9.39 42.37 -15.81
N MET A 105 -10.23 42.50 -16.83
CA MET A 105 -9.87 43.12 -18.10
C MET A 105 -9.72 44.63 -17.97
N GLN A 106 -8.87 45.24 -18.78
CA GLN A 106 -8.73 46.69 -18.89
C GLN A 106 -9.29 47.15 -20.23
N VAL A 107 -10.01 48.28 -20.24
CA VAL A 107 -10.54 48.87 -21.47
C VAL A 107 -9.38 49.34 -22.32
N GLY A 108 -9.33 48.86 -23.56
CA GLY A 108 -8.23 49.17 -24.45
C GLY A 108 -8.41 48.52 -25.82
N THR A 109 -7.31 48.29 -26.53
CA THR A 109 -7.31 47.61 -27.83
C THR A 109 -6.72 46.25 -27.72
N VAL A 110 -7.25 45.26 -28.47
CA VAL A 110 -6.77 43.85 -28.46
C VAL A 110 -5.27 43.74 -28.83
N GLN A 111 -4.67 44.80 -29.39
CA GLN A 111 -3.25 44.81 -29.77
C GLN A 111 -2.29 45.04 -28.58
N GLN A 112 -2.75 45.57 -27.45
CA GLN A 112 -1.94 45.71 -26.26
C GLN A 112 -2.12 44.45 -25.38
N THR A 113 -1.00 43.84 -24.96
CA THR A 113 -1.00 42.70 -24.03
C THR A 113 -0.57 43.19 -22.67
N VAL A 114 -1.41 43.01 -21.68
CA VAL A 114 -1.10 43.29 -20.27
C VAL A 114 -0.77 41.97 -19.61
N GLU A 115 0.49 41.81 -19.19
CA GLU A 115 0.86 40.67 -18.37
C GLU A 115 0.33 40.91 -16.94
N VAL A 116 -0.73 40.18 -16.59
CA VAL A 116 -1.23 40.18 -15.23
C VAL A 116 -0.29 39.30 -14.41
N GLY A 117 0.52 39.94 -13.53
CA GLY A 117 1.56 39.28 -12.77
C GLY A 117 1.10 37.91 -12.23
N ALA A 118 1.82 36.89 -12.62
CA ALA A 118 1.52 35.53 -12.25
C ALA A 118 1.90 35.29 -10.79
N THR A 119 0.99 35.57 -9.91
CA THR A 119 1.01 34.87 -8.62
C THR A 119 0.08 33.67 -8.82
N ALA A 120 0.65 32.50 -9.07
CA ALA A 120 -0.13 31.26 -9.05
C ALA A 120 -0.94 31.24 -7.75
N ALA A 121 -2.22 30.90 -7.85
CA ALA A 121 -3.01 30.67 -6.65
C ALA A 121 -2.35 29.51 -5.90
N LEU A 122 -1.73 29.81 -4.77
CA LEU A 122 -1.07 28.80 -3.92
C LEU A 122 -2.08 27.88 -3.22
N VAL A 123 -3.37 28.20 -3.33
CA VAL A 123 -4.43 27.48 -2.64
C VAL A 123 -5.60 27.24 -3.60
N GLU A 124 -6.06 26.01 -3.67
CA GLU A 124 -7.28 25.66 -4.42
C GLU A 124 -8.52 26.31 -3.79
N THR A 125 -9.32 26.97 -4.64
CA THR A 125 -10.52 27.72 -4.19
C THR A 125 -11.83 27.04 -4.56
N THR A 126 -11.79 25.96 -5.31
CA THR A 126 -12.96 25.32 -5.90
C THR A 126 -13.23 23.90 -5.40
N GLN A 127 -12.21 23.23 -4.87
CA GLN A 127 -12.34 21.88 -4.33
C GLN A 127 -12.29 21.87 -2.80
N SER A 128 -13.10 21.02 -2.19
CA SER A 128 -13.26 20.89 -0.73
C SER A 128 -12.48 19.71 -0.13
N ILE A 129 -11.43 19.24 -0.83
CA ILE A 129 -10.67 18.03 -0.50
C ILE A 129 -9.39 18.34 0.26
N GLY A 130 -8.96 17.41 1.13
CA GLY A 130 -7.62 17.40 1.73
C GLY A 130 -6.62 16.78 0.74
N THR A 131 -5.60 17.55 0.38
CA THR A 131 -4.59 17.10 -0.59
C THR A 131 -3.18 17.39 -0.13
N ALA A 132 -2.24 16.56 -0.57
CA ALA A 132 -0.81 16.83 -0.50
C ALA A 132 -0.17 16.48 -1.83
N THR A 133 0.70 17.34 -2.34
CA THR A 133 1.39 17.17 -3.61
C THR A 133 2.88 17.20 -3.38
N ILE A 134 3.61 16.24 -3.93
CA ILE A 134 5.08 16.28 -4.04
C ILE A 134 5.43 16.66 -5.46
N GLN A 135 6.08 17.79 -5.59
CA GLN A 135 6.49 18.34 -6.89
C GLN A 135 7.77 17.69 -7.39
N GLN A 136 8.03 17.80 -8.70
CA GLN A 136 9.21 17.23 -9.35
C GLN A 136 10.53 17.62 -8.66
N ALA A 137 10.67 18.85 -8.20
CA ALA A 137 11.88 19.29 -7.51
C ALA A 137 12.13 18.53 -6.20
N GLU A 138 11.06 18.19 -5.47
CA GLU A 138 11.14 17.41 -4.24
C GLU A 138 11.47 15.94 -4.54
N VAL A 139 10.90 15.36 -5.60
CA VAL A 139 11.23 14.02 -6.08
C VAL A 139 12.71 13.92 -6.46
N ASP A 140 13.24 14.96 -7.09
CA ASP A 140 14.62 14.97 -7.58
C ASP A 140 15.67 15.23 -6.48
N GLU A 141 15.33 16.02 -5.44
CA GLU A 141 16.34 16.61 -4.55
C GLU A 141 16.21 16.19 -3.07
N LEU A 142 15.05 15.71 -2.60
CA LEU A 142 14.94 15.24 -1.21
C LEU A 142 15.65 13.90 -1.01
N PRO A 143 16.33 13.72 0.15
CA PRO A 143 17.02 12.46 0.46
C PRO A 143 16.01 11.32 0.68
N MET A 144 16.19 10.22 -0.03
CA MET A 144 15.32 9.04 0.05
C MET A 144 16.15 7.76 0.08
N VAL A 145 16.07 7.01 1.16
CA VAL A 145 16.92 5.81 1.41
C VAL A 145 16.85 4.80 0.27
N ASN A 146 15.67 4.51 -0.22
CA ASN A 146 15.44 3.49 -1.25
C ASN A 146 14.89 4.05 -2.56
N ARG A 147 14.73 5.39 -2.68
CA ARG A 147 14.17 6.05 -3.86
C ARG A 147 12.93 5.34 -4.42
N SER A 148 12.06 4.92 -3.55
CA SER A 148 10.83 4.21 -3.89
C SER A 148 9.60 5.13 -3.78
N LEU A 149 8.48 4.69 -4.36
CA LEU A 149 7.19 5.37 -4.20
C LEU A 149 6.79 5.49 -2.72
N SER A 150 7.02 4.44 -1.93
CA SER A 150 6.73 4.46 -0.49
C SER A 150 7.58 5.50 0.26
N SER A 151 8.84 5.69 -0.14
CA SER A 151 9.71 6.74 0.43
C SER A 151 9.15 8.15 0.17
N LEU A 152 8.62 8.40 -1.03
CA LEU A 152 7.93 9.67 -1.33
C LEU A 152 6.68 9.86 -0.47
N MET A 153 5.90 8.79 -0.29
CA MET A 153 4.67 8.87 0.51
C MET A 153 4.96 9.25 1.96
N THR A 154 6.04 8.76 2.57
CA THR A 154 6.36 9.07 3.97
C THR A 154 6.71 10.55 4.23
N LEU A 155 7.05 11.31 3.18
CA LEU A 155 7.27 12.76 3.27
C LEU A 155 5.96 13.56 3.34
N MET A 156 4.83 12.94 3.01
CA MET A 156 3.53 13.63 2.96
C MET A 156 2.89 13.73 4.36
N PRO A 157 2.12 14.82 4.61
CA PRO A 157 1.29 14.90 5.81
C PRO A 157 0.34 13.71 5.92
N GLY A 158 0.17 13.16 7.13
CA GLY A 158 -0.74 12.04 7.38
C GLY A 158 -0.23 10.67 6.94
N ALA A 159 0.92 10.59 6.27
CA ALA A 159 1.56 9.33 5.93
C ALA A 159 2.53 8.87 7.02
N ARG A 160 2.58 7.56 7.25
CA ARG A 160 3.41 6.93 8.30
C ARG A 160 3.98 5.62 7.81
N GLU A 161 5.24 5.37 8.14
CA GLU A 161 5.84 4.05 7.98
C GLU A 161 5.09 3.03 8.84
N VAL A 162 4.85 1.84 8.30
CA VAL A 162 4.28 0.71 9.04
C VAL A 162 5.14 -0.52 8.84
N ALA A 163 5.28 -1.33 9.88
CA ALA A 163 5.87 -2.64 9.75
C ALA A 163 4.85 -3.56 9.07
N THR A 164 5.09 -3.96 7.85
CA THR A 164 4.23 -4.92 7.18
C THR A 164 4.78 -6.33 7.37
N ALA A 165 3.98 -7.17 8.01
CA ALA A 165 4.28 -8.60 8.13
C ALA A 165 4.04 -9.37 6.82
N GLN A 166 3.50 -8.72 5.81
CA GLN A 166 3.18 -9.32 4.52
C GLN A 166 3.88 -8.58 3.38
N ALA A 167 4.12 -9.29 2.31
CA ALA A 167 4.82 -8.87 1.10
C ALA A 167 4.17 -7.69 0.32
N SER A 168 3.46 -6.81 1.01
CA SER A 168 2.92 -5.62 0.40
C SER A 168 4.03 -4.61 0.15
N ARG A 169 4.14 -4.15 -1.08
CA ARG A 169 5.13 -3.16 -1.53
C ARG A 169 5.00 -1.79 -0.89
N ASN A 170 3.96 -1.58 -0.08
CA ASN A 170 3.65 -0.31 0.55
C ASN A 170 3.70 -0.43 2.07
N ALA A 171 4.87 -0.19 2.62
CA ALA A 171 5.05 -0.09 4.07
C ALA A 171 4.61 1.29 4.61
N VAL A 172 3.49 1.82 4.12
CA VAL A 172 3.01 3.17 4.46
C VAL A 172 1.53 3.15 4.80
N SER A 173 1.17 3.76 5.92
CA SER A 173 -0.21 4.11 6.28
C SER A 173 -0.50 5.54 5.83
N VAL A 174 -1.66 5.78 5.27
CA VAL A 174 -2.14 7.12 4.89
C VAL A 174 -3.46 7.40 5.59
N ALA A 175 -3.59 8.55 6.24
CA ALA A 175 -4.79 8.97 6.97
C ALA A 175 -5.34 7.89 7.92
N GLY A 176 -4.45 7.21 8.65
CA GLY A 176 -4.81 6.13 9.58
C GLY A 176 -5.19 4.81 8.92
N GLY A 177 -5.27 4.73 7.59
CA GLY A 177 -5.41 3.48 6.83
C GLY A 177 -4.11 2.69 6.81
N GLN A 178 -4.19 1.37 6.78
CA GLN A 178 -3.02 0.53 6.51
C GLN A 178 -2.57 0.69 5.05
N GLY A 179 -1.33 0.29 4.74
CA GLY A 179 -0.75 0.36 3.40
C GLY A 179 -1.52 -0.39 2.30
N LEU A 180 -2.57 -1.12 2.67
CA LEU A 180 -3.47 -1.85 1.79
C LEU A 180 -4.78 -1.09 1.49
N ASN A 181 -5.04 0.04 2.15
CA ASN A 181 -6.31 0.76 2.12
C ASN A 181 -6.22 2.10 1.40
N PHE A 182 -5.36 2.21 0.42
CA PHE A 182 -5.37 3.33 -0.51
C PHE A 182 -5.30 2.81 -1.96
N ASN A 183 -6.01 3.49 -2.82
CA ASN A 183 -6.03 3.19 -4.24
C ASN A 183 -4.94 3.98 -4.96
N THR A 184 -4.14 3.32 -5.79
CA THR A 184 -3.11 3.96 -6.62
C THR A 184 -3.60 4.05 -8.05
N LEU A 185 -3.63 5.26 -8.59
CA LEU A 185 -3.97 5.53 -9.99
C LEU A 185 -2.75 6.06 -10.73
N VAL A 186 -2.43 5.47 -11.88
CA VAL A 186 -1.34 5.93 -12.75
C VAL A 186 -1.92 6.39 -14.09
N ASP A 187 -1.75 7.66 -14.41
CA ASP A 187 -2.39 8.32 -15.56
C ASP A 187 -3.92 8.05 -15.62
N GLY A 188 -4.57 8.00 -14.44
CA GLY A 188 -6.02 7.80 -14.32
C GLY A 188 -6.49 6.34 -14.31
N LEU A 189 -5.62 5.37 -14.48
CA LEU A 189 -5.91 3.95 -14.46
C LEU A 189 -5.51 3.29 -13.14
N ASP A 190 -6.27 2.29 -12.71
CA ASP A 190 -6.08 1.56 -11.47
C ASP A 190 -4.79 0.73 -11.49
N ASN A 191 -3.89 1.01 -10.56
CA ASN A 191 -2.63 0.29 -10.32
C ASN A 191 -2.63 -0.42 -8.96
N THR A 192 -3.80 -0.83 -8.49
CA THR A 192 -3.94 -1.55 -7.21
C THR A 192 -3.97 -3.05 -7.46
N GLU A 193 -3.22 -3.80 -6.69
CA GLU A 193 -3.21 -5.26 -6.68
C GLU A 193 -4.42 -5.77 -5.88
N ASN A 194 -5.13 -6.79 -6.37
CA ASN A 194 -6.39 -7.23 -5.76
C ASN A 194 -6.22 -8.43 -4.82
N HIS A 195 -5.05 -9.04 -4.74
CA HIS A 195 -4.81 -10.16 -3.83
C HIS A 195 -4.59 -9.68 -2.40
N ASN A 196 -3.50 -8.96 -2.17
CA ASN A 196 -3.12 -8.44 -0.86
C ASN A 196 -3.46 -6.95 -0.67
N GLY A 197 -3.80 -6.25 -1.74
CA GLY A 197 -3.93 -4.80 -1.78
C GLY A 197 -2.60 -4.08 -1.95
N GLY A 198 -2.66 -2.78 -2.10
CA GLY A 198 -1.47 -1.95 -2.31
C GLY A 198 -1.15 -1.71 -3.78
N THR A 199 0.03 -1.15 -4.05
CA THR A 199 0.45 -0.78 -5.41
C THR A 199 0.88 -2.02 -6.20
N MET A 200 0.28 -2.25 -7.38
CA MET A 200 0.62 -3.38 -8.23
C MET A 200 2.03 -3.24 -8.81
N MET A 201 2.32 -2.11 -9.45
CA MET A 201 3.59 -1.83 -10.13
C MET A 201 4.23 -0.57 -9.58
N THR A 202 5.55 -0.59 -9.40
CA THR A 202 6.34 0.60 -9.10
C THR A 202 6.88 1.24 -10.38
N PHE A 203 7.29 2.50 -10.28
CA PHE A 203 7.80 3.28 -11.39
C PHE A 203 9.13 3.92 -11.00
N SER A 204 10.03 4.05 -11.97
CA SER A 204 11.23 4.87 -11.77
C SER A 204 10.82 6.31 -11.40
N LEU A 205 11.44 6.88 -10.39
CA LEU A 205 11.22 8.29 -10.04
C LEU A 205 11.58 9.23 -11.19
N GLU A 206 12.48 8.82 -12.10
CA GLU A 206 12.77 9.54 -13.32
C GLU A 206 11.59 9.58 -14.30
N GLY A 207 10.69 8.60 -14.24
CA GLY A 207 9.47 8.52 -15.05
C GLY A 207 8.29 9.30 -14.45
N ILE A 208 8.35 9.69 -13.18
CA ILE A 208 7.25 10.38 -12.50
C ILE A 208 7.37 11.87 -12.71
N GLN A 209 6.30 12.50 -13.17
CA GLN A 209 6.16 13.95 -13.29
C GLN A 209 5.65 14.57 -12.00
N GLU A 210 4.66 13.91 -11.39
CA GLU A 210 3.96 14.43 -10.21
C GLU A 210 3.34 13.30 -9.41
N PHE A 211 3.34 13.47 -8.11
CA PHE A 211 2.73 12.59 -7.14
C PHE A 211 1.79 13.40 -6.25
N ARG A 212 0.52 13.01 -6.19
CA ARG A 212 -0.49 13.68 -5.37
C ARG A 212 -1.30 12.67 -4.58
N THR A 213 -1.55 12.97 -3.31
CA THR A 213 -2.44 12.17 -2.46
C THR A 213 -3.69 12.98 -2.11
N LEU A 214 -4.84 12.34 -2.26
CA LEU A 214 -6.12 12.82 -1.76
C LEU A 214 -6.42 12.07 -0.46
N THR A 215 -6.32 12.75 0.67
CA THR A 215 -6.42 12.12 1.99
C THR A 215 -7.85 12.07 2.50
N THR A 216 -8.70 13.02 2.11
CA THR A 216 -10.11 13.09 2.54
C THR A 216 -10.96 13.82 1.51
N GLY A 217 -12.25 13.50 1.49
CA GLY A 217 -13.21 14.22 0.69
C GLY A 217 -13.05 14.10 -0.81
N ALA A 218 -12.33 13.09 -1.30
CA ALA A 218 -12.10 12.91 -2.74
C ALA A 218 -13.39 12.96 -3.56
N SER A 219 -13.32 13.55 -4.76
CA SER A 219 -14.46 13.68 -5.66
C SER A 219 -15.05 12.34 -6.08
N ALA A 220 -16.28 12.29 -6.58
CA ALA A 220 -16.98 11.06 -6.91
C ALA A 220 -16.32 10.27 -8.05
N GLU A 221 -15.47 10.89 -8.85
CA GLU A 221 -14.66 10.22 -9.87
C GLU A 221 -13.63 9.24 -9.31
N TYR A 222 -13.17 9.50 -8.07
CA TYR A 222 -12.23 8.63 -7.38
C TYR A 222 -12.97 7.59 -6.57
N GLY A 223 -12.50 6.37 -6.63
CA GLY A 223 -13.19 5.21 -6.08
C GLY A 223 -12.96 4.98 -4.60
N ARG A 224 -12.80 3.78 -4.30
CA ARG A 224 -12.72 3.05 -3.05
C ARG A 224 -11.60 3.53 -2.12
N ASP A 225 -11.60 2.99 -0.92
CA ASP A 225 -10.56 3.11 0.09
C ASP A 225 -10.47 4.46 0.81
N VAL A 226 -9.58 4.53 1.77
CA VAL A 226 -9.44 5.66 2.70
C VAL A 226 -8.81 6.86 2.00
N ALA A 227 -7.84 6.62 1.12
CA ALA A 227 -7.11 7.65 0.40
C ALA A 227 -6.87 7.25 -1.06
N GLN A 228 -6.55 8.24 -1.90
CA GLN A 228 -6.19 8.03 -3.30
C GLN A 228 -4.79 8.56 -3.56
N VAL A 229 -3.97 7.78 -4.25
CA VAL A 229 -2.64 8.16 -4.69
C VAL A 229 -2.66 8.32 -6.21
N LEU A 230 -2.41 9.52 -6.66
CA LEU A 230 -2.41 9.88 -8.08
C LEU A 230 -0.98 10.05 -8.56
N LEU A 231 -0.59 9.26 -9.54
CA LEU A 231 0.68 9.34 -10.23
C LEU A 231 0.46 9.81 -11.65
N THR A 232 1.22 10.80 -12.06
CA THR A 232 1.30 11.19 -13.48
C THR A 232 2.69 10.92 -13.99
N THR A 233 2.79 10.17 -15.08
CA THR A 233 4.06 9.86 -15.73
C THR A 233 4.50 10.98 -16.66
N LYS A 234 5.82 11.16 -16.82
CA LYS A 234 6.41 12.18 -17.70
C LYS A 234 6.01 11.96 -19.15
N SER A 235 6.01 13.03 -19.89
CA SER A 235 5.78 13.08 -21.34
C SER A 235 6.90 13.82 -22.04
N GLY A 236 7.08 13.56 -23.33
CA GLY A 236 7.99 14.35 -24.14
C GLY A 236 7.49 15.79 -24.33
N THR A 237 8.41 16.66 -24.69
CA THR A 237 8.17 18.10 -24.95
C THR A 237 8.70 18.50 -26.30
N ASN A 238 8.56 19.78 -26.70
CA ASN A 238 9.13 20.30 -27.94
C ASN A 238 10.67 20.42 -27.95
N GLN A 239 11.32 20.14 -26.82
CA GLN A 239 12.77 20.10 -26.69
C GLN A 239 13.21 18.70 -26.28
N ILE A 240 14.34 18.23 -26.84
CA ILE A 240 14.95 17.00 -26.39
C ILE A 240 15.60 17.27 -25.03
N HIS A 241 15.24 16.46 -24.05
CA HIS A 241 15.74 16.51 -22.68
C HIS A 241 15.93 15.10 -22.15
N GLY A 242 16.76 14.97 -21.14
CA GLY A 242 17.03 13.68 -20.54
C GLY A 242 17.94 13.77 -19.32
N SER A 243 18.09 12.63 -18.66
CA SER A 243 18.97 12.48 -17.51
C SER A 243 19.63 11.11 -17.50
N GLY A 244 20.81 11.02 -16.90
CA GLY A 244 21.44 9.77 -16.49
C GLY A 244 21.91 9.92 -15.07
N PHE A 245 21.75 8.90 -14.24
CA PHE A 245 22.08 8.98 -12.82
C PHE A 245 22.68 7.68 -12.29
N GLY A 246 23.37 7.77 -11.17
CA GLY A 246 23.84 6.64 -10.40
C GLY A 246 23.95 6.96 -8.92
N TYR A 247 23.60 5.99 -8.09
CA TYR A 247 23.69 6.03 -6.62
C TYR A 247 24.48 4.82 -6.14
N TYR A 248 25.30 5.01 -5.11
CA TYR A 248 26.09 3.95 -4.52
C TYR A 248 26.17 4.09 -3.01
N ARG A 249 25.96 3.00 -2.31
CA ARG A 249 26.09 2.87 -0.86
C ARG A 249 26.58 1.46 -0.52
N ASN A 250 27.43 1.34 0.49
CA ASN A 250 27.84 0.04 1.02
C ASN A 250 28.05 0.13 2.55
N GLN A 251 28.32 -1.00 3.18
CA GLN A 251 28.53 -1.10 4.61
C GLN A 251 29.66 -0.21 5.15
N ASP A 252 30.65 0.18 4.34
CA ASP A 252 31.77 1.02 4.79
C ASP A 252 31.34 2.47 5.05
N PHE A 253 30.23 2.89 4.45
CA PHE A 253 29.64 4.21 4.58
C PHE A 253 28.49 4.26 5.58
N GLU A 254 28.34 3.23 6.44
CA GLU A 254 27.34 3.22 7.50
C GLU A 254 27.94 2.92 8.86
N ARG A 255 27.26 3.29 9.92
CA ARG A 255 27.58 2.84 11.28
C ARG A 255 26.96 1.48 11.56
N THR A 256 27.54 0.78 12.55
CA THR A 256 26.96 -0.47 13.04
C THR A 256 25.61 -0.15 13.71
N ASP A 257 24.56 -0.81 13.28
CA ASP A 257 23.25 -0.67 13.88
C ASP A 257 23.14 -1.35 15.26
N TYR A 258 22.08 -1.00 16.00
CA TYR A 258 21.89 -1.48 17.38
C TYR A 258 21.94 -3.01 17.54
N PHE A 259 21.31 -3.75 16.63
CA PHE A 259 21.24 -5.22 16.75
C PHE A 259 22.51 -5.90 16.21
N SER A 260 23.28 -5.24 15.38
CA SER A 260 24.56 -5.73 14.90
C SER A 260 25.70 -5.40 15.85
N ASP A 261 25.52 -4.45 16.79
CA ASP A 261 26.54 -4.02 17.73
C ASP A 261 26.85 -5.14 18.75
N PRO A 262 28.13 -5.55 18.89
CA PRO A 262 28.54 -6.52 19.89
C PRO A 262 28.15 -6.13 21.34
N ALA A 263 28.05 -4.83 21.65
CA ALA A 263 27.59 -4.37 22.96
C ALA A 263 26.13 -4.76 23.25
N HIS A 264 25.32 -5.04 22.22
CA HIS A 264 23.95 -5.49 22.32
C HIS A 264 23.75 -6.94 21.92
N GLY A 265 24.86 -7.70 21.79
CA GLY A 265 24.83 -9.12 21.44
C GLY A 265 24.87 -9.40 19.94
N GLY A 266 25.13 -8.39 19.12
CA GLY A 266 25.35 -8.54 17.69
C GLY A 266 26.73 -9.12 17.37
N LEU A 267 26.95 -9.45 16.12
CA LEU A 267 28.19 -10.06 15.61
C LEU A 267 29.01 -9.15 14.70
N GLY A 268 28.71 -7.87 14.72
CA GLY A 268 29.36 -6.86 13.91
C GLY A 268 28.52 -6.46 12.69
N LYS A 269 29.06 -5.56 11.91
CA LYS A 269 28.35 -4.93 10.78
C LYS A 269 28.09 -5.94 9.67
N PRO A 270 26.82 -6.16 9.28
CA PRO A 270 26.48 -7.07 8.19
C PRO A 270 26.86 -6.49 6.82
N PRO A 271 27.10 -7.32 5.81
CA PRO A 271 27.31 -6.88 4.44
C PRO A 271 26.10 -6.08 3.91
N LEU A 272 26.41 -4.96 3.23
CA LEU A 272 25.43 -4.13 2.52
C LEU A 272 26.06 -3.59 1.25
N THR A 273 25.34 -3.68 0.16
CA THR A 273 25.66 -2.97 -1.09
C THR A 273 24.36 -2.52 -1.72
N HIS A 274 24.32 -1.29 -2.17
CA HIS A 274 23.20 -0.73 -2.91
C HIS A 274 23.71 0.08 -4.09
N GLU A 275 23.33 -0.33 -5.28
CA GLU A 275 23.62 0.30 -6.55
C GLU A 275 22.31 0.56 -7.28
N GLN A 276 22.06 1.81 -7.63
CA GLN A 276 20.89 2.19 -8.40
C GLN A 276 21.32 3.14 -9.50
N TYR A 277 21.02 2.81 -10.74
CA TYR A 277 21.43 3.61 -11.89
C TYR A 277 20.42 3.51 -13.02
N GLY A 278 20.38 4.56 -13.82
CA GLY A 278 19.41 4.64 -14.89
C GLY A 278 19.45 5.96 -15.63
N GLY A 279 18.36 6.22 -16.33
CA GLY A 279 18.20 7.47 -17.05
C GLY A 279 16.86 7.59 -17.75
N SER A 280 16.63 8.76 -18.28
CA SER A 280 15.43 9.07 -19.06
C SER A 280 15.77 9.93 -20.27
N VAL A 281 14.92 9.85 -21.29
CA VAL A 281 15.00 10.70 -22.48
C VAL A 281 13.59 11.00 -22.99
N GLY A 282 13.36 12.23 -23.41
CA GLY A 282 12.10 12.65 -24.01
C GLY A 282 12.29 13.78 -25.00
N GLY A 283 11.32 13.93 -25.89
CA GLY A 283 11.37 14.97 -26.90
C GLY A 283 10.30 14.83 -27.98
N PRO A 284 10.35 15.65 -29.04
CA PRO A 284 9.41 15.56 -30.14
C PRO A 284 9.90 14.55 -31.19
N ILE A 285 9.01 13.66 -31.63
CA ILE A 285 9.16 12.96 -32.92
C ILE A 285 8.68 13.91 -34.03
N ILE A 286 7.55 14.59 -33.80
CA ILE A 286 7.01 15.65 -34.64
C ILE A 286 6.66 16.80 -33.72
N LYS A 287 7.30 17.97 -33.91
CA LYS A 287 7.06 19.16 -33.10
C LYS A 287 5.56 19.51 -33.05
N ASP A 288 5.09 19.90 -31.87
CA ASP A 288 3.72 20.27 -31.53
C ASP A 288 2.70 19.13 -31.69
N LYS A 289 3.10 17.94 -32.18
CA LYS A 289 2.18 16.84 -32.49
C LYS A 289 2.48 15.52 -31.84
N LEU A 290 3.69 14.98 -32.00
CA LEU A 290 4.02 13.64 -31.55
C LEU A 290 5.27 13.69 -30.69
N PHE A 291 5.13 13.24 -29.46
CA PHE A 291 6.18 13.25 -28.46
C PHE A 291 6.45 11.87 -27.93
N PHE A 292 7.67 11.61 -27.53
CA PHE A 292 8.08 10.39 -26.85
C PHE A 292 8.74 10.69 -25.51
N PHE A 293 8.63 9.76 -24.60
CA PHE A 293 9.38 9.71 -23.35
C PHE A 293 9.74 8.26 -23.05
N GLY A 294 10.91 8.03 -22.47
CA GLY A 294 11.35 6.73 -22.01
C GLY A 294 12.24 6.85 -20.79
N SER A 295 12.10 5.92 -19.86
CA SER A 295 12.97 5.78 -18.69
C SER A 295 13.35 4.33 -18.44
N LEU A 296 14.55 4.13 -17.91
CA LEU A 296 15.08 2.83 -17.51
C LEU A 296 15.83 3.01 -16.19
N GLU A 297 15.58 2.15 -15.23
CA GLU A 297 16.27 2.16 -13.94
C GLU A 297 16.55 0.74 -13.50
N ARG A 298 17.77 0.48 -13.07
CA ARG A 298 18.19 -0.78 -12.47
C ARG A 298 18.65 -0.57 -11.04
N THR A 299 18.13 -1.39 -10.15
CA THR A 299 18.59 -1.48 -8.76
C THR A 299 19.24 -2.84 -8.55
N GLN A 300 20.43 -2.84 -7.96
CA GLN A 300 21.10 -4.04 -7.47
C GLN A 300 21.48 -3.78 -6.02
N GLN A 301 21.04 -4.65 -5.14
CA GLN A 301 21.33 -4.49 -3.73
C GLN A 301 21.54 -5.83 -3.05
N THR A 302 22.41 -5.83 -2.06
CA THR A 302 22.55 -6.89 -1.08
C THR A 302 22.39 -6.23 0.27
N PHE A 303 21.45 -6.69 1.04
CA PHE A 303 21.32 -6.29 2.43
C PHE A 303 21.27 -7.55 3.29
N SER A 304 21.60 -7.38 4.55
CA SER A 304 21.73 -8.52 5.43
C SER A 304 21.00 -8.27 6.74
N ILE A 305 20.33 -9.29 7.22
CA ILE A 305 19.69 -9.29 8.55
C ILE A 305 20.74 -9.74 9.57
N PRO A 306 21.04 -8.94 10.60
CA PRO A 306 21.98 -9.32 11.62
C PRO A 306 21.46 -10.49 12.45
N ILE A 307 22.33 -11.43 12.78
CA ILE A 307 22.05 -12.57 13.65
C ILE A 307 22.70 -12.30 15.01
N SER A 308 21.96 -12.51 16.10
CA SER A 308 22.54 -12.37 17.42
C SER A 308 23.50 -13.51 17.74
N SER A 309 24.50 -13.26 18.59
CA SER A 309 25.46 -14.29 19.04
C SER A 309 24.77 -15.48 19.70
N ALA A 310 23.67 -15.25 20.42
CA ALA A 310 22.88 -16.31 21.03
C ALA A 310 22.20 -17.21 19.99
N ILE A 311 21.69 -16.63 18.90
CA ILE A 311 21.08 -17.38 17.78
C ILE A 311 22.18 -18.09 16.97
N GLN A 312 23.30 -17.42 16.71
CA GLN A 312 24.42 -18.07 16.03
C GLN A 312 24.93 -19.32 16.80
N ALA A 313 25.05 -19.25 18.14
CA ALA A 313 25.42 -20.39 18.95
C ALA A 313 24.44 -21.57 18.80
N GLN A 314 23.13 -21.28 18.71
CA GLN A 314 22.12 -22.32 18.47
C GLN A 314 22.24 -22.93 17.06
N PHE A 315 22.59 -22.13 16.05
CA PHE A 315 22.87 -22.68 14.72
C PHE A 315 24.14 -23.51 14.66
N GLN A 316 25.16 -23.14 15.42
CA GLN A 316 26.35 -23.98 15.60
C GLN A 316 25.99 -25.37 16.15
N ASP A 317 25.09 -25.42 17.14
CA ASP A 317 24.58 -26.67 17.70
C ASP A 317 23.78 -27.52 16.69
N LEU A 318 23.30 -26.95 15.61
CA LEU A 318 22.56 -27.65 14.55
C LEU A 318 23.44 -28.05 13.34
N LEU A 319 24.68 -27.61 13.26
CA LEU A 319 25.57 -27.93 12.11
C LEU A 319 25.79 -29.45 11.88
N PHE A 320 25.64 -30.28 12.93
CA PHE A 320 25.73 -31.72 12.77
C PHE A 320 24.66 -32.29 11.83
N LEU A 321 23.52 -31.63 11.66
CA LEU A 321 22.47 -32.05 10.74
C LEU A 321 22.95 -32.04 9.28
N ASN A 322 23.91 -31.21 8.93
CA ASN A 322 24.53 -31.22 7.59
C ASN A 322 25.23 -32.55 7.24
N ASN A 323 25.66 -33.30 8.27
CA ASN A 323 26.34 -34.57 8.11
C ASN A 323 25.44 -35.77 8.50
N THR A 324 24.17 -35.53 8.78
CA THR A 324 23.20 -36.58 9.13
C THR A 324 22.74 -37.28 7.86
N VAL A 325 22.46 -38.57 7.94
CA VAL A 325 21.98 -39.38 6.82
C VAL A 325 20.74 -38.75 6.20
N GLY A 326 20.80 -38.43 4.94
CA GLY A 326 19.76 -37.70 4.19
C GLY A 326 20.03 -36.21 3.98
N TYR A 327 20.89 -35.58 4.76
CA TYR A 327 21.38 -34.24 4.50
C TYR A 327 22.67 -34.29 3.67
N THR A 328 22.57 -34.24 2.37
CA THR A 328 23.72 -34.36 1.46
C THR A 328 24.40 -33.02 1.13
N HIS A 329 23.89 -31.91 1.65
CA HIS A 329 24.37 -30.56 1.38
C HIS A 329 24.48 -29.77 2.69
N ASN A 330 25.35 -28.77 2.74
CA ASN A 330 25.52 -27.90 3.89
C ASN A 330 24.38 -26.85 3.93
N TYR A 331 23.20 -27.26 4.35
CA TYR A 331 22.03 -26.36 4.42
C TYR A 331 22.04 -25.42 5.60
N ILE A 332 22.63 -25.83 6.71
CA ILE A 332 22.70 -25.01 7.91
C ILE A 332 24.07 -24.34 7.95
N VAL A 333 24.08 -23.02 8.03
CA VAL A 333 25.26 -22.18 8.10
C VAL A 333 25.13 -21.30 9.32
N ALA A 334 26.18 -21.28 10.15
CA ALA A 334 26.25 -20.43 11.34
C ALA A 334 26.98 -19.12 11.01
N GLU A 335 26.41 -18.33 10.13
CA GLU A 335 26.93 -17.02 9.73
C GLU A 335 26.57 -15.93 10.74
N SER A 336 27.23 -14.78 10.62
CA SER A 336 26.95 -13.60 11.47
C SER A 336 25.77 -12.77 10.95
N SER A 337 25.34 -13.01 9.74
CA SER A 337 24.24 -12.31 9.09
C SER A 337 23.67 -13.13 7.95
N ASP A 338 22.43 -12.86 7.65
CA ASP A 338 21.72 -13.45 6.52
C ASP A 338 21.65 -12.44 5.37
N SER A 339 22.26 -12.75 4.23
CA SER A 339 22.41 -11.86 3.09
C SER A 339 21.43 -12.17 1.98
N THR A 340 20.70 -11.16 1.53
CA THR A 340 19.70 -11.27 0.49
C THR A 340 20.08 -10.38 -0.71
N PRO A 341 20.65 -10.95 -1.78
CA PRO A 341 20.83 -10.23 -3.06
C PRO A 341 19.46 -9.98 -3.72
N GLN A 342 19.29 -8.78 -4.23
CA GLN A 342 18.08 -8.39 -4.96
C GLN A 342 18.43 -7.56 -6.18
N THR A 343 17.74 -7.81 -7.29
CA THR A 343 17.83 -6.99 -8.49
C THR A 343 16.44 -6.59 -8.92
N ASP A 344 16.30 -5.36 -9.42
CA ASP A 344 15.07 -4.86 -9.99
C ASP A 344 15.36 -4.00 -11.22
N LEU A 345 14.50 -4.10 -12.23
CA LEU A 345 14.59 -3.37 -13.49
C LEU A 345 13.22 -2.74 -13.78
N LEU A 346 13.18 -1.42 -13.76
CA LEU A 346 12.00 -0.63 -14.10
C LEU A 346 12.20 -0.03 -15.49
N ALA A 347 11.23 -0.19 -16.38
CA ALA A 347 11.25 0.42 -17.70
C ALA A 347 9.89 1.03 -18.04
N GLU A 348 9.91 2.18 -18.69
CA GLU A 348 8.73 2.89 -19.15
C GLU A 348 8.96 3.51 -20.52
N GLY A 349 7.94 3.44 -21.37
CA GLY A 349 7.88 4.15 -22.64
C GLY A 349 6.51 4.79 -22.82
N LYS A 350 6.45 6.08 -23.18
CA LYS A 350 5.21 6.82 -23.42
C LYS A 350 5.27 7.60 -24.73
N LEU A 351 4.20 7.53 -25.50
CA LEU A 351 3.99 8.34 -26.70
C LEU A 351 2.76 9.24 -26.45
N ASN A 352 2.87 10.51 -26.77
CA ASN A 352 1.76 11.45 -26.73
C ASN A 352 1.53 11.99 -28.14
N TYR A 353 0.28 11.92 -28.62
CA TYR A 353 -0.08 12.33 -29.95
C TYR A 353 -1.24 13.33 -29.96
N ASN A 354 -0.96 14.54 -30.41
CA ASN A 354 -1.94 15.58 -30.64
C ASN A 354 -2.39 15.48 -32.12
N LEU A 355 -3.40 14.66 -32.37
CA LEU A 355 -3.88 14.39 -33.72
C LEU A 355 -4.41 15.66 -34.39
N ASN A 356 -5.22 16.44 -33.66
CA ASN A 356 -5.76 17.75 -34.05
C ASN A 356 -6.26 18.51 -32.82
N ALA A 357 -6.90 19.65 -32.98
CA ALA A 357 -7.42 20.49 -31.89
C ALA A 357 -8.50 19.79 -31.01
N LYS A 358 -9.04 18.66 -31.44
CA LYS A 358 -10.08 17.92 -30.71
C LYS A 358 -9.62 16.59 -30.12
N HIS A 359 -8.54 15.99 -30.61
CA HIS A 359 -8.12 14.66 -30.29
C HIS A 359 -6.68 14.65 -29.79
N PHE A 360 -6.49 14.26 -28.52
CA PHE A 360 -5.22 14.15 -27.83
C PHE A 360 -5.10 12.75 -27.23
N ALA A 361 -4.11 11.98 -27.64
CA ALA A 361 -3.97 10.58 -27.24
C ALA A 361 -2.61 10.29 -26.59
N PHE A 362 -2.53 9.24 -25.77
CA PHE A 362 -1.27 8.67 -25.35
C PHE A 362 -1.29 7.15 -25.39
N LEU A 363 -0.11 6.59 -25.51
CA LEU A 363 0.16 5.17 -25.32
C LEU A 363 1.33 5.03 -24.35
N ARG A 364 1.17 4.25 -23.29
CA ARG A 364 2.22 3.94 -22.33
C ARG A 364 2.41 2.43 -22.22
N TYR A 365 3.64 2.00 -22.15
CA TYR A 365 4.02 0.66 -21.73
C TYR A 365 4.97 0.79 -20.53
N SER A 366 4.77 -0.02 -19.52
CA SER A 366 5.61 -0.05 -18.32
C SER A 366 5.89 -1.50 -17.94
N SER A 367 7.06 -1.76 -17.44
CA SER A 367 7.44 -3.06 -16.90
C SER A 367 8.30 -2.92 -15.66
N GLU A 368 8.10 -3.85 -14.75
CA GLU A 368 8.95 -4.08 -13.60
C GLU A 368 9.30 -5.55 -13.57
N THR A 369 10.58 -5.86 -13.55
CA THR A 369 11.08 -7.23 -13.48
C THR A 369 12.16 -7.30 -12.42
N GLY A 370 11.95 -8.15 -11.43
CA GLY A 370 12.84 -8.26 -10.30
C GLY A 370 13.11 -9.71 -9.92
N VAL A 371 14.27 -9.95 -9.35
CA VAL A 371 14.63 -11.20 -8.71
C VAL A 371 15.18 -10.88 -7.34
N ALA A 372 14.54 -11.38 -6.32
CA ALA A 372 15.06 -11.38 -4.96
C ALA A 372 15.40 -12.82 -4.59
N HIS A 373 16.63 -13.04 -4.18
CA HIS A 373 17.00 -14.30 -3.55
C HIS A 373 16.60 -14.20 -2.08
N TYR A 374 15.47 -14.77 -1.79
CA TYR A 374 14.79 -14.59 -0.52
C TYR A 374 15.38 -15.54 0.51
N GLN A 375 15.78 -14.97 1.62
CA GLN A 375 15.78 -15.70 2.87
C GLN A 375 14.63 -15.17 3.72
N ALA A 376 14.08 -16.06 4.54
CA ALA A 376 12.89 -15.75 5.28
C ALA A 376 13.02 -14.41 6.01
N SER A 377 12.19 -13.49 5.63
CA SER A 377 12.10 -12.18 6.22
C SER A 377 11.55 -12.27 7.64
N SER A 378 12.39 -12.57 8.62
CA SER A 378 12.00 -12.26 9.97
C SER A 378 12.52 -10.85 10.27
N GLN A 379 11.63 -9.94 10.47
CA GLN A 379 11.96 -8.62 11.03
C GLN A 379 12.42 -8.71 12.49
N ASN A 380 12.43 -9.92 13.02
CA ASN A 380 12.71 -10.22 14.40
C ASN A 380 14.06 -10.92 14.49
N THR A 381 15.08 -10.19 14.91
CA THR A 381 16.44 -10.69 15.13
C THR A 381 16.54 -11.78 16.20
N THR A 382 15.46 -12.08 16.93
CA THR A 382 15.40 -13.09 17.99
C THR A 382 14.75 -14.39 17.58
N ALA A 383 14.07 -14.43 16.43
CA ALA A 383 13.37 -15.59 15.90
C ALA A 383 13.74 -15.86 14.43
N LEU A 384 15.02 -15.71 14.10
CA LEU A 384 15.51 -15.98 12.76
C LEU A 384 15.46 -17.47 12.46
N GLN A 385 15.01 -17.75 11.26
CA GLN A 385 15.19 -19.04 10.62
C GLN A 385 16.68 -19.19 10.28
N ALA A 386 17.19 -20.40 10.31
CA ALA A 386 18.60 -20.64 9.99
C ALA A 386 18.95 -20.09 8.61
N PRO A 387 20.07 -19.39 8.46
CA PRO A 387 20.52 -18.94 7.15
C PRO A 387 20.85 -20.17 6.30
N PHE A 388 20.26 -20.22 5.13
CA PHE A 388 20.46 -21.31 4.18
C PHE A 388 21.27 -20.83 3.01
N THR A 389 22.20 -21.65 2.59
CA THR A 389 22.96 -21.46 1.35
C THR A 389 22.11 -21.63 0.09
N TYR A 390 20.89 -22.16 0.24
CA TYR A 390 19.96 -22.34 -0.86
C TYR A 390 18.83 -21.33 -0.76
N GLN A 391 18.92 -20.36 -1.62
CA GLN A 391 18.04 -19.23 -1.71
C GLN A 391 16.82 -19.59 -2.53
N ASN A 392 15.66 -19.27 -2.03
CA ASN A 392 14.49 -19.16 -2.85
C ASN A 392 14.70 -18.02 -3.84
N SER A 393 14.45 -18.25 -5.12
CA SER A 393 14.35 -17.16 -6.05
C SER A 393 12.90 -16.70 -6.09
N ASN A 394 12.71 -15.44 -5.75
CA ASN A 394 11.44 -14.77 -5.93
C ASN A 394 11.56 -13.91 -7.18
N SER A 395 10.91 -14.31 -8.26
CA SER A 395 10.86 -13.53 -9.49
C SER A 395 9.54 -12.80 -9.61
N GLN A 396 9.62 -11.54 -10.00
CA GLN A 396 8.45 -10.71 -10.25
C GLN A 396 8.47 -10.25 -11.69
N GLY A 397 7.33 -10.42 -12.36
CA GLY A 397 7.10 -9.92 -13.69
C GLY A 397 5.82 -9.10 -13.72
N LEU A 398 5.95 -7.79 -13.86
CA LEU A 398 4.82 -6.88 -13.96
C LEU A 398 4.91 -6.14 -15.28
N PHE A 399 3.81 -6.13 -15.98
CA PHE A 399 3.68 -5.48 -17.26
C PHE A 399 2.36 -4.72 -17.30
N ALA A 400 2.39 -3.50 -17.82
CA ALA A 400 1.19 -2.71 -18.00
C ALA A 400 1.25 -1.93 -19.31
N ALA A 401 0.16 -1.96 -20.05
CA ALA A 401 -0.08 -1.10 -21.19
C ALA A 401 -1.29 -0.22 -20.88
N ALA A 402 -1.17 1.06 -21.19
CA ALA A 402 -2.21 2.03 -20.99
C ALA A 402 -2.38 2.86 -22.25
N PHE A 403 -3.61 3.03 -22.63
CA PHE A 403 -3.98 3.85 -23.75
C PHE A 403 -5.07 4.82 -23.33
N GLY A 404 -4.95 6.10 -23.70
CA GLY A 404 -5.93 7.07 -23.36
C GLY A 404 -6.07 8.19 -24.38
N GLU A 405 -7.27 8.78 -24.48
CA GLU A 405 -7.56 9.95 -25.33
C GLU A 405 -8.49 10.93 -24.64
N THR A 406 -8.28 12.20 -24.95
CA THR A 406 -9.20 13.29 -24.66
C THR A 406 -9.84 13.76 -25.95
N PHE A 407 -11.16 13.67 -26.04
CA PHE A 407 -11.95 14.15 -27.15
C PHE A 407 -12.73 15.42 -26.77
N VAL A 408 -12.36 16.54 -27.36
CA VAL A 408 -13.07 17.80 -27.24
C VAL A 408 -14.27 17.81 -28.19
N VAL A 409 -15.42 17.38 -27.70
CA VAL A 409 -16.68 17.37 -28.49
C VAL A 409 -17.02 18.77 -28.96
N ASN A 410 -17.00 19.71 -28.02
CA ASN A 410 -17.17 21.14 -28.22
C ASN A 410 -16.55 21.93 -27.05
N PRO A 411 -16.47 23.26 -27.07
CA PRO A 411 -15.82 24.05 -26.03
C PRO A 411 -16.35 23.84 -24.60
N THR A 412 -17.53 23.26 -24.43
CA THR A 412 -18.16 22.98 -23.11
C THR A 412 -18.29 21.52 -22.78
N THR A 413 -17.90 20.62 -23.69
CA THR A 413 -18.06 19.18 -23.49
C THR A 413 -16.81 18.45 -23.90
N VAL A 414 -16.25 17.67 -22.98
CA VAL A 414 -15.09 16.84 -23.21
C VAL A 414 -15.38 15.43 -22.74
N ASN A 415 -15.02 14.45 -23.53
CA ASN A 415 -15.03 13.05 -23.15
C ASN A 415 -13.61 12.54 -22.97
N GLN A 416 -13.44 11.60 -22.04
CA GLN A 416 -12.17 10.96 -21.72
C GLN A 416 -12.38 9.46 -21.55
N LEU A 417 -11.71 8.65 -22.39
CA LEU A 417 -11.67 7.19 -22.27
C LEU A 417 -10.26 6.71 -21.97
N ASN A 418 -10.09 5.90 -20.94
CA ASN A 418 -8.86 5.19 -20.63
C ASN A 418 -9.08 3.68 -20.72
N VAL A 419 -8.15 2.99 -21.35
CA VAL A 419 -8.11 1.52 -21.41
C VAL A 419 -6.73 1.07 -20.94
N GLY A 420 -6.71 0.22 -19.94
CA GLY A 420 -5.49 -0.35 -19.40
C GLY A 420 -5.52 -1.87 -19.41
N TRP A 421 -4.38 -2.45 -19.62
CA TRP A 421 -4.11 -3.85 -19.36
C TRP A 421 -2.92 -3.96 -18.42
N SER A 422 -3.01 -4.79 -17.41
CA SER A 422 -1.91 -5.10 -16.53
C SER A 422 -1.85 -6.58 -16.22
N GLN A 423 -0.62 -7.05 -16.08
CA GLN A 423 -0.29 -8.39 -15.65
C GLN A 423 0.66 -8.31 -14.47
N TYR A 424 0.36 -9.07 -13.45
CA TYR A 424 1.19 -9.31 -12.28
C TYR A 424 1.52 -10.79 -12.22
N SER A 425 2.79 -11.13 -12.04
CA SER A 425 3.24 -12.47 -11.73
C SER A 425 4.27 -12.38 -10.62
N HIS A 426 4.11 -13.21 -9.63
CA HIS A 426 5.01 -13.34 -8.50
C HIS A 426 5.25 -14.83 -8.29
N ASP A 427 6.45 -15.28 -8.63
CA ASP A 427 6.84 -16.67 -8.60
C ASP A 427 7.92 -16.88 -7.55
N THR A 428 7.65 -17.72 -6.57
CA THR A 428 8.65 -18.19 -5.63
C THR A 428 9.02 -19.63 -5.98
N HIS A 429 10.26 -19.82 -6.36
CA HIS A 429 10.78 -21.15 -6.69
C HIS A 429 11.84 -21.58 -5.70
N TYR A 430 11.79 -22.84 -5.37
CA TYR A 430 12.75 -23.50 -4.51
C TYR A 430 13.72 -24.36 -5.34
N ASN A 431 14.99 -24.04 -5.30
CA ASN A 431 15.98 -24.64 -6.19
C ASN A 431 16.45 -26.03 -5.78
N THR A 432 16.08 -26.52 -4.61
CA THR A 432 16.54 -27.84 -4.12
C THR A 432 15.57 -28.51 -3.16
N CYS A 433 15.54 -29.81 -3.24
CA CYS A 433 14.81 -30.72 -2.38
C CYS A 433 15.72 -31.31 -1.31
N PRO A 434 15.63 -30.92 -0.04
CA PRO A 434 16.27 -31.66 1.01
C PRO A 434 15.65 -33.05 1.15
N GLN A 435 16.48 -34.11 1.11
CA GLN A 435 15.98 -35.48 1.21
C GLN A 435 16.04 -36.06 2.62
N PHE A 436 16.11 -35.22 3.64
CA PHE A 436 16.21 -35.68 5.03
C PHE A 436 15.08 -36.64 5.45
N PHE A 437 13.87 -36.36 5.03
CA PHE A 437 12.71 -37.19 5.31
C PHE A 437 12.49 -38.34 4.34
N ALA A 438 13.20 -38.39 3.21
CA ALA A 438 13.16 -39.58 2.35
C ALA A 438 13.61 -40.83 3.09
N SER A 439 14.56 -40.72 3.99
CA SER A 439 15.00 -41.81 4.89
C SER A 439 13.93 -42.22 5.91
N LEU A 440 12.94 -41.35 6.17
CA LEU A 440 11.82 -41.59 7.07
C LEU A 440 10.54 -41.96 6.32
N GLY A 441 10.62 -42.20 5.00
CA GLY A 441 9.48 -42.60 4.16
C GLY A 441 8.67 -41.44 3.58
N VAL A 442 9.10 -40.20 3.76
CA VAL A 442 8.46 -39.02 3.19
C VAL A 442 9.19 -38.60 1.90
N ASN A 443 8.55 -38.82 0.78
CA ASN A 443 9.12 -38.55 -0.54
C ASN A 443 8.59 -37.19 -1.06
N SER A 444 8.99 -36.11 -0.37
CA SER A 444 8.56 -34.78 -0.79
C SER A 444 9.76 -33.83 -0.90
N CYS A 445 9.69 -32.99 -1.91
CA CYS A 445 10.65 -31.94 -2.15
C CYS A 445 10.45 -30.70 -1.26
N LEU A 446 9.75 -30.83 -0.15
CA LEU A 446 9.30 -29.71 0.63
C LEU A 446 9.92 -29.74 2.00
N GLY A 447 10.41 -28.57 2.37
CA GLY A 447 11.35 -28.46 3.44
C GLY A 447 10.79 -28.76 4.81
N ASP A 448 11.65 -29.37 5.54
CA ASP A 448 11.44 -29.71 6.94
C ASP A 448 11.66 -28.49 7.81
N TYR A 449 10.67 -28.20 8.62
CA TYR A 449 10.73 -27.14 9.58
C TYR A 449 10.98 -27.70 10.96
N LEU A 450 12.16 -27.48 11.50
CA LEU A 450 12.44 -27.80 12.90
C LEU A 450 12.25 -26.52 13.72
N SER A 451 11.44 -26.59 14.75
CA SER A 451 11.16 -25.47 15.64
C SER A 451 11.57 -25.81 17.08
N PHE A 452 12.16 -24.85 17.77
CA PHE A 452 12.66 -24.99 19.13
C PHE A 452 12.04 -23.97 20.07
N THR A 453 12.05 -24.28 21.38
CA THR A 453 11.37 -23.44 22.40
C THR A 453 11.91 -22.01 22.54
N ASN A 454 13.11 -21.73 22.06
CA ASN A 454 13.73 -20.41 22.09
C ASN A 454 13.47 -19.57 20.84
N GLY A 455 12.58 -20.01 19.94
CA GLY A 455 12.28 -19.36 18.70
C GLY A 455 13.27 -19.64 17.56
N VAL A 456 14.33 -20.41 17.81
CA VAL A 456 15.20 -20.90 16.73
C VAL A 456 14.43 -21.89 15.90
N SER A 457 14.52 -21.78 14.60
CA SER A 457 13.93 -22.74 13.69
C SER A 457 14.81 -22.94 12.46
N THR A 458 14.74 -24.15 11.91
CA THR A 458 15.31 -24.44 10.61
C THR A 458 14.18 -24.46 9.60
N SER A 459 13.96 -23.38 8.92
CA SER A 459 13.05 -23.39 7.78
C SER A 459 13.88 -23.56 6.52
N PHE A 460 13.82 -24.72 5.94
CA PHE A 460 14.44 -24.95 4.64
C PHE A 460 13.68 -24.23 3.52
N LEU A 461 12.46 -23.83 3.81
CA LEU A 461 11.59 -23.19 2.86
C LEU A 461 10.73 -22.23 3.67
N GLY A 462 10.51 -21.04 3.21
CA GLY A 462 9.45 -20.21 3.77
C GLY A 462 8.20 -21.06 3.95
N SER A 463 7.27 -20.60 4.75
CA SER A 463 6.05 -21.34 5.11
C SER A 463 5.21 -21.82 3.92
N PHE A 464 5.63 -21.57 2.70
CA PHE A 464 4.94 -21.96 1.47
C PHE A 464 5.94 -22.52 0.47
N PRO A 465 5.70 -23.70 -0.08
CA PRO A 465 6.43 -24.28 -1.21
C PRO A 465 6.18 -23.44 -2.47
N ASP A 466 6.63 -23.93 -3.63
CA ASP A 466 6.46 -23.23 -4.90
C ASP A 466 5.12 -22.48 -4.94
N TYR A 467 5.23 -21.18 -4.87
CA TYR A 467 4.10 -20.29 -4.81
C TYR A 467 4.15 -19.36 -6.02
N THR A 468 3.18 -19.48 -6.86
CA THR A 468 2.97 -18.59 -7.98
C THR A 468 1.67 -17.85 -7.79
N ASN A 469 1.72 -16.56 -7.90
CA ASN A 469 0.55 -15.71 -7.84
C ASN A 469 0.47 -14.84 -9.10
N TRP A 470 -0.67 -14.83 -9.77
CA TRP A 470 -0.85 -14.02 -10.97
C TRP A 470 -2.19 -13.30 -10.98
N GLU A 471 -2.19 -12.12 -11.56
CA GLU A 471 -3.37 -11.34 -11.83
C GLU A 471 -3.28 -10.75 -13.25
N HIS A 472 -4.31 -10.96 -14.05
CA HIS A 472 -4.51 -10.25 -15.31
C HIS A 472 -5.72 -9.33 -15.15
N LYS A 473 -5.54 -8.06 -15.45
CA LYS A 473 -6.58 -7.04 -15.27
C LYS A 473 -6.70 -6.16 -16.50
N TRP A 474 -7.94 -5.98 -16.95
CA TRP A 474 -8.33 -4.94 -17.89
C TRP A 474 -9.07 -3.86 -17.14
N ASN A 475 -8.70 -2.63 -17.39
CA ASN A 475 -9.31 -1.44 -16.81
C ASN A 475 -9.92 -0.60 -17.92
N PHE A 476 -11.19 -0.25 -17.77
CA PHE A 476 -11.92 0.62 -18.69
C PHE A 476 -12.53 1.76 -17.90
N ARG A 477 -12.23 2.97 -18.28
CA ARG A 477 -12.75 4.18 -17.66
C ARG A 477 -13.18 5.17 -18.73
N ASP A 478 -14.41 5.65 -18.63
CA ASP A 478 -14.96 6.66 -19.54
C ASP A 478 -15.63 7.78 -18.74
N ASP A 479 -15.15 9.00 -18.91
CA ASP A 479 -15.60 10.18 -18.18
C ASP A 479 -16.06 11.26 -19.17
N VAL A 480 -17.21 11.87 -18.92
CA VAL A 480 -17.72 13.02 -19.65
C VAL A 480 -17.79 14.24 -18.73
N SER A 481 -17.13 15.31 -19.11
CA SER A 481 -17.20 16.63 -18.45
C SER A 481 -18.03 17.61 -19.28
N LYS A 482 -18.95 18.33 -18.63
CA LYS A 482 -19.85 19.29 -19.27
C LYS A 482 -19.98 20.57 -18.44
N GLN A 483 -19.66 21.73 -19.04
CA GLN A 483 -19.97 23.03 -18.44
C GLN A 483 -21.37 23.47 -18.85
N LEU A 484 -22.22 23.80 -17.88
CA LEU A 484 -23.59 24.27 -18.09
C LEU A 484 -23.89 25.45 -17.16
N GLY A 485 -23.70 26.67 -17.62
CA GLY A 485 -23.83 27.87 -16.78
C GLY A 485 -22.89 27.80 -15.59
N ARG A 486 -23.43 27.80 -14.38
CA ARG A 486 -22.69 27.68 -13.10
C ARG A 486 -22.35 26.23 -12.69
N HIS A 487 -22.82 25.26 -13.47
CA HIS A 487 -22.60 23.82 -13.18
C HIS A 487 -21.45 23.28 -14.00
N ALA A 488 -20.47 22.67 -13.33
CA ALA A 488 -19.42 21.89 -13.95
C ALA A 488 -19.68 20.40 -13.66
N LEU A 489 -20.41 19.77 -14.58
CA LEU A 489 -20.87 18.39 -14.45
C LEU A 489 -19.80 17.43 -14.90
N LYS A 490 -19.63 16.32 -14.18
CA LYS A 490 -18.79 15.19 -14.57
C LYS A 490 -19.53 13.88 -14.29
N PHE A 491 -19.56 12.99 -15.28
CA PHE A 491 -20.16 11.67 -15.20
C PHE A 491 -19.16 10.66 -15.71
N GLY A 492 -19.14 9.47 -15.11
CA GLY A 492 -18.26 8.44 -15.62
C GLY A 492 -18.60 7.05 -15.14
N VAL A 493 -17.98 6.09 -15.84
CA VAL A 493 -18.07 4.66 -15.54
C VAL A 493 -16.65 4.11 -15.49
N ASN A 494 -16.39 3.25 -14.52
CA ASN A 494 -15.13 2.53 -14.38
C ASN A 494 -15.44 1.03 -14.27
N TYR A 495 -14.79 0.23 -15.10
CA TYR A 495 -14.96 -1.21 -15.13
C TYR A 495 -13.62 -1.93 -15.14
N ASN A 496 -13.34 -2.71 -14.09
CA ASN A 496 -12.20 -3.60 -14.03
C ASN A 496 -12.69 -5.02 -14.33
N TYR A 497 -12.05 -5.67 -15.29
CA TYR A 497 -12.28 -7.06 -15.64
C TYR A 497 -11.01 -7.85 -15.34
N ILE A 498 -11.13 -8.85 -14.48
CA ILE A 498 -10.04 -9.69 -14.00
C ILE A 498 -10.33 -11.14 -14.45
N PRO A 499 -9.99 -11.48 -15.70
CA PRO A 499 -10.29 -12.81 -16.26
C PRO A 499 -9.48 -13.92 -15.60
N MET A 500 -8.26 -13.59 -15.17
CA MET A 500 -7.37 -14.52 -14.52
C MET A 500 -6.88 -13.91 -13.22
N PHE A 501 -7.22 -14.58 -12.18
CA PHE A 501 -6.72 -14.33 -10.86
C PHE A 501 -6.49 -15.68 -10.21
N GLY A 502 -5.30 -15.92 -9.72
CA GLY A 502 -5.02 -17.23 -9.15
C GLY A 502 -3.59 -17.38 -8.72
N GLY A 503 -3.24 -18.58 -8.45
CA GLY A 503 -1.91 -18.98 -8.09
C GLY A 503 -1.80 -20.49 -8.03
N LEU A 504 -0.59 -20.97 -8.04
CA LEU A 504 -0.23 -22.31 -7.70
C LEU A 504 0.28 -22.29 -6.27
N LEU A 505 -0.40 -22.95 -5.38
CA LEU A 505 0.12 -23.25 -4.06
C LEU A 505 0.40 -24.75 -4.03
N ALA A 506 1.63 -25.12 -4.25
CA ALA A 506 2.06 -26.48 -4.07
C ALA A 506 2.25 -26.72 -2.56
N VAL A 507 1.25 -27.18 -1.87
CA VAL A 507 1.31 -27.51 -0.45
C VAL A 507 1.69 -28.97 -0.33
N PHE A 508 2.98 -29.26 -0.28
CA PHE A 508 3.48 -30.62 -0.06
C PHE A 508 4.53 -30.60 1.02
N GLY A 509 4.52 -31.52 1.88
CA GLY A 509 5.68 -31.78 2.68
C GLY A 509 5.40 -32.16 4.11
N PRO A 510 6.45 -32.63 4.82
CA PRO A 510 6.36 -33.10 6.19
C PRO A 510 6.15 -31.89 7.06
N GLY A 511 5.70 -30.92 7.06
CA GLY A 511 5.37 -29.86 7.98
C GLY A 511 6.46 -29.61 9.03
N THR A 512 6.04 -29.31 10.23
CA THR A 512 6.91 -28.85 11.32
C THR A 512 7.12 -29.92 12.35
N ILE A 513 8.36 -30.15 12.75
CA ILE A 513 8.73 -30.88 13.95
C ILE A 513 9.12 -29.87 15.03
N SER A 514 8.32 -29.79 16.07
CA SER A 514 8.58 -28.89 17.20
C SER A 514 9.18 -29.65 18.39
N PHE A 515 10.26 -29.13 18.90
CA PHE A 515 10.96 -29.69 20.07
C PHE A 515 10.57 -28.90 21.33
N ASN A 516 10.51 -29.63 22.47
CA ASN A 516 10.24 -29.04 23.77
C ASN A 516 11.49 -28.49 24.50
N LYS A 517 12.62 -28.39 23.79
CA LYS A 517 13.92 -27.92 24.27
C LYS A 517 14.63 -27.10 23.20
N THR A 518 15.65 -26.35 23.60
CA THR A 518 16.59 -25.73 22.67
C THR A 518 17.59 -26.75 22.10
N PRO A 519 18.22 -26.44 20.95
CA PRO A 519 19.27 -27.32 20.40
C PRO A 519 20.35 -27.68 21.44
N SER A 520 20.92 -26.71 22.15
CA SER A 520 21.95 -26.93 23.17
C SER A 520 21.47 -27.85 24.30
N GLN A 521 20.23 -27.66 24.77
CA GLN A 521 19.63 -28.51 25.78
C GLN A 521 19.45 -29.94 25.31
N ILE A 522 19.13 -30.14 24.04
CA ILE A 522 18.97 -31.46 23.43
C ILE A 522 20.35 -32.17 23.35
N LEU A 523 21.36 -31.45 22.85
CA LEU A 523 22.72 -32.00 22.73
C LEU A 523 23.35 -32.37 24.09
N ALA A 524 22.92 -31.72 25.17
CA ALA A 524 23.33 -32.05 26.53
C ALA A 524 22.69 -33.33 27.08
N LEU A 525 21.70 -33.92 26.40
CA LEU A 525 21.07 -35.18 26.79
C LEU A 525 21.96 -36.36 26.41
N PRO A 526 21.91 -37.49 27.14
CA PRO A 526 22.76 -38.66 26.88
C PRO A 526 22.66 -39.23 25.46
N GLN A 527 21.50 -39.11 24.83
CA GLN A 527 21.23 -39.57 23.45
C GLN A 527 21.04 -38.42 22.47
N GLY A 528 21.28 -37.18 22.90
CA GLY A 528 21.08 -35.97 22.05
C GLY A 528 19.72 -35.94 21.42
N PHE A 529 19.67 -35.67 20.12
CA PHE A 529 18.44 -35.64 19.33
C PHE A 529 17.71 -36.98 19.22
N GLN A 530 18.33 -38.08 19.55
CA GLN A 530 17.70 -39.42 19.61
C GLN A 530 17.07 -39.73 20.99
N THR A 531 16.99 -38.73 21.86
CA THR A 531 16.31 -38.90 23.16
C THR A 531 14.79 -38.99 22.94
N PRO A 532 14.11 -40.05 23.43
CA PRO A 532 12.65 -40.13 23.32
C PRO A 532 11.94 -38.99 24.04
N GLY A 533 10.82 -38.55 23.50
CA GLY A 533 9.94 -37.55 24.14
C GLY A 533 10.43 -36.11 24.09
N ILE A 534 11.47 -35.78 23.33
CA ILE A 534 11.88 -34.39 23.10
C ILE A 534 11.07 -33.68 22.00
N VAL A 535 10.37 -34.43 21.16
CA VAL A 535 9.47 -33.88 20.15
C VAL A 535 8.13 -33.57 20.80
N ALA A 536 7.70 -32.33 20.71
CA ALA A 536 6.46 -31.85 21.29
C ALA A 536 5.30 -31.92 20.29
N GLN A 537 5.58 -31.73 19.02
CA GLN A 537 4.57 -31.68 17.95
C GLN A 537 5.18 -32.13 16.64
N ILE A 538 4.43 -32.84 15.86
CA ILE A 538 4.68 -33.07 14.43
C ILE A 538 3.44 -32.58 13.67
N SER A 539 3.63 -31.64 12.74
CA SER A 539 2.59 -31.17 11.82
C SER A 539 2.97 -31.66 10.45
N GLU A 540 2.13 -32.38 9.81
CA GLU A 540 2.30 -32.82 8.43
C GLU A 540 1.33 -32.07 7.54
N TRP A 541 1.84 -31.62 6.40
CA TRP A 541 1.01 -31.00 5.37
C TRP A 541 0.86 -32.03 4.25
N SER A 542 -0.31 -32.53 4.06
CA SER A 542 -0.59 -33.36 2.89
C SER A 542 -1.30 -32.47 1.86
N GLY A 543 -0.70 -32.29 0.72
CA GLY A 543 -1.21 -31.45 -0.34
C GLY A 543 -1.29 -32.16 -1.68
N VAL A 544 -2.29 -31.84 -2.45
CA VAL A 544 -2.30 -32.08 -3.91
C VAL A 544 -1.89 -30.77 -4.56
N ASN A 545 -1.14 -30.83 -5.66
CA ASN A 545 -0.93 -29.66 -6.53
C ASN A 545 -2.26 -28.96 -6.75
N GLY A 546 -2.46 -27.85 -6.10
CA GLY A 546 -3.69 -27.08 -6.14
C GLY A 546 -3.48 -25.83 -6.95
N ASP A 547 -3.89 -25.92 -8.20
CA ASP A 547 -4.19 -24.72 -8.96
C ASP A 547 -5.43 -24.09 -8.33
N TYR A 548 -5.27 -22.95 -7.65
CA TYR A 548 -6.43 -22.18 -7.22
C TYR A 548 -6.72 -21.08 -8.24
N SER A 549 -7.40 -21.44 -9.28
CA SER A 549 -7.99 -20.44 -10.15
C SER A 549 -9.28 -19.94 -9.51
N THR A 550 -9.30 -18.68 -9.14
CA THR A 550 -10.55 -18.05 -8.73
C THR A 550 -11.40 -17.76 -9.96
N PRO A 551 -12.74 -17.78 -9.82
CA PRO A 551 -13.61 -17.39 -10.92
C PRO A 551 -13.29 -15.96 -11.38
N THR A 552 -13.55 -15.72 -12.67
CA THR A 552 -13.47 -14.38 -13.28
C THR A 552 -14.10 -13.34 -12.37
N SER A 553 -13.30 -12.34 -12.04
CA SER A 553 -13.72 -11.25 -11.16
C SER A 553 -13.92 -9.98 -11.95
N TRP A 554 -14.77 -9.11 -11.42
CA TRP A 554 -15.02 -7.80 -12.02
C TRP A 554 -15.43 -6.79 -10.96
N GLN A 555 -15.20 -5.53 -11.28
CA GLN A 555 -15.60 -4.38 -10.47
C GLN A 555 -16.22 -3.35 -11.39
N LEU A 556 -17.38 -2.84 -11.04
CA LEU A 556 -18.08 -1.79 -11.78
C LEU A 556 -18.35 -0.61 -10.86
N ALA A 557 -18.05 0.57 -11.34
CA ALA A 557 -18.43 1.81 -10.68
C ALA A 557 -19.07 2.79 -11.67
N ALA A 558 -20.02 3.58 -11.20
CA ALA A 558 -20.58 4.70 -11.93
C ALA A 558 -20.67 5.90 -11.01
N PHE A 559 -20.46 7.10 -11.55
CA PHE A 559 -20.54 8.32 -10.75
C PHE A 559 -21.12 9.49 -11.52
N GLY A 560 -21.66 10.44 -10.76
CA GLY A 560 -22.04 11.76 -11.22
C GLY A 560 -21.62 12.80 -10.21
N GLN A 561 -21.10 13.93 -10.68
CA GLN A 561 -20.66 15.05 -9.85
C GLN A 561 -21.03 16.37 -10.47
N ASP A 562 -21.33 17.36 -9.63
CA ASP A 562 -21.55 18.74 -9.99
C ASP A 562 -20.70 19.64 -9.09
N ASP A 563 -19.78 20.38 -9.67
CA ASP A 563 -19.07 21.47 -9.02
C ASP A 563 -19.85 22.78 -9.31
N PHE A 564 -20.82 23.06 -8.46
CA PHE A 564 -21.77 24.16 -8.63
C PHE A 564 -21.26 25.47 -8.01
N LYS A 565 -20.96 26.45 -8.84
CA LYS A 565 -20.64 27.82 -8.38
C LYS A 565 -21.90 28.55 -7.91
N LEU A 566 -22.25 28.35 -6.62
CA LEU A 566 -23.38 28.99 -5.98
C LEU A 566 -23.25 30.52 -6.03
N THR A 567 -22.07 31.03 -5.72
CA THR A 567 -21.66 32.41 -5.85
C THR A 567 -20.25 32.51 -6.46
N PRO A 568 -19.75 33.66 -6.86
CA PRO A 568 -18.33 33.78 -7.27
C PRO A 568 -17.32 33.31 -6.22
N ARG A 569 -17.69 33.22 -4.95
CA ARG A 569 -16.81 32.89 -3.82
C ARG A 569 -17.12 31.55 -3.18
N VAL A 570 -18.23 30.91 -3.55
CA VAL A 570 -18.68 29.66 -2.92
C VAL A 570 -18.94 28.63 -4.00
N THR A 571 -18.22 27.50 -3.93
CA THR A 571 -18.44 26.33 -4.77
C THR A 571 -19.00 25.20 -3.90
N LEU A 572 -20.06 24.56 -4.35
CA LEU A 572 -20.59 23.34 -3.78
C LEU A 572 -20.11 22.17 -4.63
N ASN A 573 -19.47 21.17 -4.01
CA ASN A 573 -19.07 19.93 -4.67
C ASN A 573 -20.09 18.86 -4.28
N LEU A 574 -20.90 18.41 -5.20
CA LEU A 574 -22.01 17.48 -5.00
C LEU A 574 -21.76 16.23 -5.84
N GLY A 575 -21.58 15.08 -5.20
CA GLY A 575 -21.26 13.85 -5.91
C GLY A 575 -22.04 12.65 -5.39
N LEU A 576 -22.30 11.72 -6.29
CA LEU A 576 -22.81 10.40 -5.97
C LEU A 576 -22.04 9.37 -6.78
N ARG A 577 -21.56 8.33 -6.09
CA ARG A 577 -20.90 7.18 -6.69
C ARG A 577 -21.60 5.89 -6.29
N TYR A 578 -21.61 4.92 -7.16
CA TYR A 578 -22.06 3.56 -6.91
C TYR A 578 -20.96 2.58 -7.31
N ASP A 579 -20.61 1.67 -6.41
CA ASP A 579 -19.63 0.61 -6.66
C ASP A 579 -20.25 -0.77 -6.40
N VAL A 580 -19.96 -1.73 -7.28
CA VAL A 580 -20.33 -3.13 -7.10
C VAL A 580 -19.23 -4.02 -7.66
N SER A 581 -18.96 -5.14 -7.00
CA SER A 581 -17.97 -6.12 -7.44
C SER A 581 -18.34 -7.52 -7.00
N ASN A 582 -17.77 -8.53 -7.66
CA ASN A 582 -17.79 -9.90 -7.17
C ASN A 582 -16.46 -10.32 -6.55
N LEU A 583 -15.53 -9.36 -6.33
CA LEU A 583 -14.33 -9.61 -5.54
C LEU A 583 -14.70 -10.02 -4.12
N GLY A 584 -13.93 -10.90 -3.53
CA GLY A 584 -14.09 -11.25 -2.14
C GLY A 584 -15.09 -12.38 -1.86
N PHE A 585 -15.88 -12.83 -2.83
CA PHE A 585 -16.81 -13.94 -2.62
C PHE A 585 -16.75 -14.96 -3.76
N ASP A 586 -16.69 -16.22 -3.37
CA ASP A 586 -16.83 -17.32 -4.32
C ASP A 586 -18.33 -17.56 -4.67
N SER A 587 -18.57 -18.39 -5.67
CA SER A 587 -19.92 -18.79 -6.01
C SER A 587 -20.59 -19.52 -4.83
N LYS A 588 -21.92 -19.39 -4.70
CA LYS A 588 -22.66 -20.16 -3.68
C LYS A 588 -22.44 -21.66 -3.79
N ALA A 589 -22.20 -22.16 -4.99
CA ALA A 589 -21.94 -23.57 -5.22
C ALA A 589 -20.58 -23.97 -4.59
N ASN A 590 -19.53 -23.18 -4.79
CA ASN A 590 -18.23 -23.44 -4.19
C ASN A 590 -18.26 -23.25 -2.67
N GLN A 591 -18.92 -22.20 -2.18
CA GLN A 591 -19.10 -21.98 -0.75
C GLN A 591 -19.80 -23.18 -0.08
N ALA A 592 -20.75 -23.82 -0.75
CA ALA A 592 -21.44 -24.99 -0.25
C ALA A 592 -20.54 -26.24 -0.15
N LEU A 593 -19.38 -26.25 -0.82
CA LEU A 593 -18.40 -27.33 -0.74
C LEU A 593 -17.43 -27.15 0.44
N ASN A 594 -17.42 -26.00 1.09
CA ASN A 594 -16.53 -25.72 2.22
C ASN A 594 -16.80 -26.70 3.37
N PRO A 595 -15.80 -27.46 3.83
CA PRO A 595 -15.99 -28.47 4.87
C PRO A 595 -16.42 -27.88 6.21
N THR A 596 -15.88 -26.74 6.61
CA THR A 596 -16.29 -26.05 7.85
C THR A 596 -17.77 -25.70 7.80
N TYR A 597 -18.24 -25.16 6.69
CA TYR A 597 -19.67 -24.90 6.47
C TYR A 597 -20.51 -26.18 6.61
N GLN A 598 -20.09 -27.27 5.97
CA GLN A 598 -20.83 -28.53 6.03
C GLN A 598 -20.92 -29.09 7.44
N ILE A 599 -19.84 -29.04 8.21
CA ILE A 599 -19.84 -29.49 9.60
C ILE A 599 -20.70 -28.55 10.46
N LEU A 600 -20.55 -27.24 10.35
CA LEU A 600 -21.38 -26.29 11.09
C LEU A 600 -22.87 -26.49 10.82
N LYS A 601 -23.23 -26.76 9.58
CA LYS A 601 -24.60 -27.08 9.16
C LYS A 601 -25.07 -28.38 9.76
N ALA A 602 -24.24 -29.44 9.70
CA ALA A 602 -24.61 -30.78 10.20
C ALA A 602 -24.78 -30.79 11.74
N VAL A 603 -23.98 -30.03 12.47
CA VAL A 603 -24.13 -29.91 13.93
C VAL A 603 -25.22 -28.92 14.36
N GLY A 604 -25.94 -28.32 13.39
CA GLY A 604 -27.01 -27.37 13.68
C GLY A 604 -26.54 -26.04 14.22
N SER A 605 -25.29 -25.63 13.95
CA SER A 605 -24.76 -24.31 14.33
C SER A 605 -25.52 -23.22 13.57
N PRO A 606 -25.90 -22.10 14.22
CA PRO A 606 -26.49 -20.95 13.53
C PRO A 606 -25.57 -20.39 12.43
N TYR A 607 -24.26 -20.60 12.57
CA TYR A 607 -23.28 -20.17 11.56
C TYR A 607 -23.14 -21.14 10.38
N GLY A 608 -23.82 -22.29 10.40
CA GLY A 608 -23.91 -23.25 9.28
C GLY A 608 -24.88 -22.80 8.20
N ALA A 609 -24.84 -21.54 7.81
CA ALA A 609 -25.62 -20.94 6.74
C ALA A 609 -24.72 -20.30 5.70
N LEU A 610 -25.17 -20.20 4.45
CA LEU A 610 -24.44 -19.51 3.40
C LEU A 610 -24.49 -17.99 3.64
N PRO A 611 -23.39 -17.28 3.50
CA PRO A 611 -23.37 -15.83 3.67
C PRO A 611 -24.20 -15.15 2.59
N PRO A 612 -24.72 -13.95 2.85
CA PRO A 612 -25.34 -13.15 1.81
C PRO A 612 -24.31 -12.84 0.72
N ILE A 613 -24.73 -12.79 -0.52
CA ILE A 613 -23.91 -12.32 -1.65
C ILE A 613 -23.66 -10.80 -1.48
N PRO A 614 -22.60 -10.24 -2.14
CA PRO A 614 -22.15 -8.87 -1.95
C PRO A 614 -23.28 -7.86 -1.87
N ASN A 615 -23.12 -6.89 -0.99
CA ASN A 615 -24.07 -5.81 -0.82
C ASN A 615 -24.11 -4.95 -2.09
N GLU A 616 -25.24 -5.00 -2.81
CA GLU A 616 -25.47 -4.21 -4.02
C GLU A 616 -25.89 -2.75 -3.72
N LYS A 617 -25.88 -2.32 -2.45
CA LYS A 617 -26.38 -1.00 -2.02
C LYS A 617 -25.25 0.01 -1.71
N ASN A 618 -24.15 -0.07 -2.42
CA ASN A 618 -22.94 0.71 -2.17
C ASN A 618 -23.02 2.12 -2.80
N PHE A 619 -24.02 2.88 -2.44
CA PHE A 619 -24.12 4.29 -2.81
C PHE A 619 -23.24 5.15 -1.91
N GLN A 620 -22.45 6.04 -2.49
CA GLN A 620 -21.43 6.86 -1.85
C GLN A 620 -21.70 8.35 -2.11
N PRO A 621 -22.55 8.99 -1.30
CA PRO A 621 -22.72 10.42 -1.36
C PRO A 621 -21.43 11.14 -0.93
N ARG A 622 -21.13 12.23 -1.63
CA ARG A 622 -19.99 13.12 -1.38
C ARG A 622 -20.45 14.55 -1.49
N LEU A 623 -20.24 15.29 -0.43
CA LEU A 623 -20.71 16.67 -0.30
C LEU A 623 -19.55 17.54 0.16
N GLY A 624 -19.40 18.70 -0.47
CA GLY A 624 -18.35 19.63 -0.09
C GLY A 624 -18.71 21.07 -0.36
N VAL A 625 -18.05 21.94 0.35
CA VAL A 625 -18.13 23.40 0.19
C VAL A 625 -16.71 23.94 0.20
N ALA A 626 -16.37 24.72 -0.80
CA ALA A 626 -15.18 25.56 -0.83
C ALA A 626 -15.60 27.03 -0.86
N TRP A 627 -15.10 27.82 0.08
CA TRP A 627 -15.44 29.23 0.23
C TRP A 627 -14.18 30.09 0.25
N ASP A 628 -13.98 30.86 -0.83
CA ASP A 628 -13.00 31.95 -0.87
C ASP A 628 -13.57 33.18 -0.16
N VAL A 629 -13.23 33.37 1.13
CA VAL A 629 -13.80 34.38 2.01
C VAL A 629 -13.59 35.80 1.46
N GLY A 630 -12.39 36.05 0.94
CA GLY A 630 -12.01 37.35 0.37
C GLY A 630 -12.35 37.53 -1.12
N GLY A 631 -12.62 36.44 -1.84
CA GLY A 631 -12.76 36.46 -3.30
C GLY A 631 -11.45 36.74 -4.05
N ASN A 632 -10.31 36.53 -3.42
CA ASN A 632 -8.96 36.82 -3.96
C ASN A 632 -8.02 35.60 -3.86
N GLY A 633 -8.54 34.43 -3.51
CA GLY A 633 -7.81 33.19 -3.37
C GLY A 633 -6.86 33.12 -2.16
N LYS A 634 -6.88 34.13 -1.28
CA LYS A 634 -5.95 34.20 -0.13
C LYS A 634 -6.48 33.56 1.14
N ASN A 635 -7.80 33.51 1.32
CA ASN A 635 -8.45 32.91 2.47
C ASN A 635 -9.49 31.91 1.98
N VAL A 636 -9.25 30.63 2.20
CA VAL A 636 -10.15 29.57 1.74
C VAL A 636 -10.53 28.68 2.91
N VAL A 637 -11.86 28.53 3.09
CA VAL A 637 -12.43 27.56 4.04
C VAL A 637 -13.03 26.41 3.24
N ARG A 638 -12.80 25.19 3.70
CA ARG A 638 -13.29 23.97 3.08
C ARG A 638 -13.98 23.10 4.11
N VAL A 639 -15.10 22.50 3.71
CA VAL A 639 -15.77 21.48 4.54
C VAL A 639 -16.24 20.39 3.59
N SER A 640 -16.01 19.13 3.94
CA SER A 640 -16.54 18.03 3.16
C SER A 640 -16.97 16.83 4.01
N PHE A 641 -17.87 16.06 3.44
CA PHE A 641 -18.32 14.76 3.91
C PHE A 641 -18.34 13.78 2.74
N GLY A 642 -17.85 12.56 2.98
CA GLY A 642 -17.92 11.49 2.00
C GLY A 642 -18.09 10.12 2.64
N LEU A 643 -18.86 9.28 1.97
CA LEU A 643 -18.94 7.84 2.25
C LEU A 643 -18.12 7.11 1.20
N PHE A 644 -17.24 6.20 1.64
CA PHE A 644 -16.35 5.42 0.77
C PHE A 644 -16.41 3.95 1.18
N TYR A 645 -16.66 3.08 0.23
CA TYR A 645 -16.55 1.64 0.48
C TYR A 645 -15.12 1.17 0.27
N LEU A 646 -14.69 0.25 1.12
CA LEU A 646 -13.35 -0.32 1.04
C LEU A 646 -13.31 -1.42 -0.03
N GLN A 647 -12.16 -1.56 -0.67
CA GLN A 647 -11.94 -2.67 -1.58
C GLN A 647 -11.92 -3.98 -0.82
N GLN A 648 -12.69 -4.95 -1.27
CA GLN A 648 -12.54 -6.33 -0.80
C GLN A 648 -11.34 -6.98 -1.48
N LEU A 649 -10.48 -7.62 -0.69
CA LEU A 649 -9.29 -8.29 -1.18
C LEU A 649 -9.55 -9.79 -1.35
N LYS A 650 -8.94 -10.37 -2.35
CA LYS A 650 -9.07 -11.81 -2.64
C LYS A 650 -8.44 -12.69 -1.56
N ILE A 651 -7.47 -12.20 -0.83
CA ILE A 651 -6.86 -12.95 0.29
C ILE A 651 -7.89 -13.33 1.37
N ALA A 652 -8.99 -12.56 1.50
CA ALA A 652 -10.10 -12.93 2.37
C ALA A 652 -10.74 -14.26 1.97
N ASN A 653 -10.78 -14.55 0.67
CA ASN A 653 -11.32 -15.81 0.16
C ASN A 653 -10.30 -16.93 0.16
N TYR A 654 -9.02 -16.59 0.14
CA TYR A 654 -7.94 -17.56 0.06
C TYR A 654 -8.07 -18.65 1.15
N ASN A 655 -8.24 -18.24 2.39
CA ASN A 655 -8.41 -19.16 3.51
C ASN A 655 -9.67 -20.04 3.38
N GLN A 656 -10.68 -19.56 2.67
CA GLN A 656 -11.97 -20.24 2.56
C GLN A 656 -12.07 -21.10 1.30
N ASP A 657 -11.43 -20.69 0.23
CA ASP A 657 -11.48 -21.38 -1.05
C ASP A 657 -10.33 -22.38 -1.24
N VAL A 658 -9.13 -22.01 -0.80
CA VAL A 658 -7.93 -22.81 -1.00
C VAL A 658 -7.69 -23.77 0.14
N LEU A 659 -7.73 -23.27 1.39
CA LEU A 659 -7.46 -24.10 2.56
C LEU A 659 -8.62 -25.03 2.93
N GLN A 660 -9.82 -24.81 2.38
CA GLN A 660 -11.03 -25.54 2.77
C GLN A 660 -11.65 -26.40 1.65
N LYS A 661 -11.12 -26.38 0.42
CA LYS A 661 -11.52 -27.38 -0.59
C LYS A 661 -11.10 -28.76 -0.08
N PRO A 662 -11.73 -29.87 -0.55
CA PRO A 662 -11.32 -31.22 -0.18
C PRO A 662 -9.96 -31.54 -0.79
N HIS A 663 -9.01 -30.71 -0.49
CA HIS A 663 -7.59 -30.80 -0.72
C HIS A 663 -6.95 -31.05 0.63
N PRO A 664 -5.81 -31.52 0.60
CA PRO A 664 -5.16 -32.15 1.71
C PRO A 664 -4.90 -31.19 2.86
N PHE A 665 -4.89 -31.76 4.00
CA PHE A 665 -4.86 -31.12 5.29
C PHE A 665 -3.49 -31.01 5.87
N VAL A 666 -3.35 -29.99 6.74
CA VAL A 666 -2.40 -30.05 7.83
C VAL A 666 -2.92 -31.05 8.84
N ASP A 667 -2.32 -32.20 8.91
CA ASP A 667 -2.53 -33.12 10.01
C ASP A 667 -1.51 -32.78 11.10
N SER A 668 -1.98 -32.38 12.27
CA SER A 668 -1.10 -32.06 13.41
C SER A 668 -1.22 -33.15 14.44
N ILE A 669 -0.19 -33.94 14.56
CA ILE A 669 -0.07 -34.87 15.68
C ILE A 669 0.41 -34.09 16.89
N THR A 670 -0.51 -33.65 17.71
CA THR A 670 -0.24 -33.01 19.00
C THR A 670 -0.73 -33.91 20.09
N GLY A 671 0.16 -34.36 20.95
CA GLY A 671 -0.26 -35.08 22.13
C GLY A 671 0.85 -35.96 22.72
N PHE A 672 1.01 -35.82 24.02
CA PHE A 672 2.11 -36.42 24.77
C PHE A 672 2.15 -37.96 24.68
N ALA A 673 1.04 -38.61 24.48
CA ALA A 673 1.00 -40.08 24.50
C ALA A 673 1.58 -40.72 23.23
N GLN A 674 1.45 -40.08 22.08
CA GLN A 674 1.95 -40.61 20.79
C GLN A 674 3.42 -40.25 20.55
N LEU A 675 3.88 -39.14 21.12
CA LEU A 675 5.26 -38.65 20.91
C LEU A 675 6.21 -39.04 22.05
N THR A 676 5.73 -39.60 23.15
CA THR A 676 6.57 -39.99 24.32
C THR A 676 7.68 -40.98 23.93
N ASN A 677 7.42 -41.88 22.99
CA ASN A 677 8.38 -42.84 22.51
C ASN A 677 8.95 -42.50 21.11
N PHE A 678 8.60 -41.36 20.57
CA PHE A 678 9.10 -40.93 19.26
C PHE A 678 10.57 -40.56 19.40
N VAL A 679 11.42 -41.14 18.55
CA VAL A 679 12.85 -40.86 18.47
C VAL A 679 13.12 -40.18 17.13
N PHE A 680 13.54 -38.92 17.19
CA PHE A 680 13.85 -38.15 15.99
C PHE A 680 14.92 -38.82 15.13
N GLY A 681 14.69 -38.94 13.85
CA GLY A 681 15.59 -39.57 12.89
C GLY A 681 15.66 -41.12 12.96
N VAL A 682 14.86 -41.75 13.82
CA VAL A 682 14.81 -43.25 14.00
C VAL A 682 13.38 -43.76 13.86
N THR A 683 12.44 -43.16 14.58
CA THR A 683 11.03 -43.55 14.49
C THR A 683 10.45 -43.05 13.17
N PRO A 684 9.86 -43.91 12.33
CA PRO A 684 9.15 -43.47 11.14
C PRO A 684 8.08 -42.44 11.50
N LEU A 685 7.90 -41.44 10.64
CA LEU A 685 6.78 -40.49 10.79
C LEU A 685 5.46 -41.29 10.72
N PRO A 686 4.46 -40.89 11.52
CA PRO A 686 3.14 -41.48 11.39
C PRO A 686 2.62 -41.32 9.96
N PRO A 687 1.92 -42.32 9.41
CA PRO A 687 1.36 -42.20 8.07
C PRO A 687 0.34 -41.04 8.04
N ILE A 688 0.41 -40.22 7.04
CA ILE A 688 -0.59 -39.17 6.78
C ILE A 688 -1.92 -39.87 6.56
N ILE A 689 -2.88 -39.65 7.45
CA ILE A 689 -4.22 -40.17 7.31
C ILE A 689 -4.99 -39.23 6.38
N ALA A 690 -5.15 -39.64 5.12
CA ALA A 690 -6.03 -38.94 4.20
C ALA A 690 -7.48 -39.05 4.74
N ALA A 691 -8.01 -37.97 5.25
CA ALA A 691 -9.40 -37.91 5.68
C ALA A 691 -10.32 -37.88 4.46
N PRO A 692 -11.29 -38.75 4.35
CA PRO A 692 -12.19 -38.79 3.18
C PRO A 692 -13.04 -37.55 3.00
N THR A 693 -13.15 -36.73 4.02
CA THR A 693 -14.03 -35.55 4.07
C THR A 693 -13.27 -34.25 4.24
N GLY A 694 -11.94 -34.30 4.19
CA GLY A 694 -11.18 -33.10 4.42
C GLY A 694 -10.96 -32.75 5.89
N PHE A 695 -11.29 -33.57 6.85
CA PHE A 695 -10.94 -33.43 8.26
C PHE A 695 -10.43 -34.76 8.81
N SER A 696 -9.30 -34.70 9.51
CA SER A 696 -8.73 -35.89 10.12
C SER A 696 -9.41 -36.18 11.47
N PRO A 697 -9.95 -37.38 11.68
CA PRO A 697 -10.51 -37.75 12.98
C PRO A 697 -9.43 -37.69 14.07
N GLY A 698 -9.70 -36.98 15.15
CA GLY A 698 -8.81 -36.87 16.29
C GLY A 698 -7.84 -35.69 16.28
N ASN A 699 -7.83 -34.90 15.22
CA ASN A 699 -7.00 -33.72 15.11
C ASN A 699 -7.86 -32.45 14.96
N SER A 700 -7.53 -31.42 15.75
CA SER A 700 -8.24 -30.15 15.73
C SER A 700 -7.69 -29.24 14.62
N SER A 701 -8.25 -29.32 13.42
CA SER A 701 -7.93 -28.37 12.36
C SER A 701 -8.68 -27.04 12.54
N THR A 702 -8.01 -25.92 12.26
CA THR A 702 -8.67 -24.62 12.23
C THR A 702 -9.66 -24.57 11.07
N GLY A 703 -10.92 -24.34 11.37
CA GLY A 703 -11.95 -24.11 10.38
C GLY A 703 -12.05 -22.63 10.01
N TYR A 704 -12.29 -22.32 8.76
CA TYR A 704 -12.52 -20.93 8.28
C TYR A 704 -13.88 -20.86 7.59
N TRP A 705 -14.66 -19.84 7.96
CA TRP A 705 -15.97 -19.60 7.37
C TRP A 705 -16.35 -18.12 7.43
N TYR A 706 -17.33 -17.73 6.64
CA TYR A 706 -17.91 -16.39 6.69
C TYR A 706 -18.99 -16.29 7.77
N ASP A 707 -19.12 -15.12 8.38
CA ASP A 707 -20.24 -14.82 9.27
C ASP A 707 -21.52 -14.61 8.43
N PRO A 708 -22.47 -15.55 8.44
CA PRO A 708 -23.66 -15.44 7.60
C PRO A 708 -24.61 -14.31 8.01
N PHE A 709 -24.40 -13.71 9.18
CA PHE A 709 -25.25 -12.64 9.72
C PHE A 709 -24.67 -11.25 9.48
N ASN A 710 -23.34 -11.11 9.41
CA ASN A 710 -22.66 -9.82 9.42
C ASN A 710 -21.60 -9.67 8.30
N MET A 711 -21.90 -10.19 7.11
CA MET A 711 -21.07 -9.90 5.93
C MET A 711 -21.60 -8.67 5.22
N LYS A 712 -20.84 -7.59 5.27
CA LYS A 712 -21.11 -6.31 4.63
C LYS A 712 -19.81 -5.73 4.09
N ASP A 713 -19.90 -4.93 3.06
CA ASP A 713 -18.73 -4.18 2.61
C ASP A 713 -18.29 -3.17 3.68
N GLY A 714 -17.00 -3.17 3.98
CA GLY A 714 -16.42 -2.16 4.85
C GLY A 714 -16.60 -0.78 4.26
N ALA A 715 -16.86 0.20 5.10
CA ALA A 715 -17.06 1.57 4.65
C ALA A 715 -16.44 2.57 5.61
N THR A 716 -15.89 3.66 5.08
CA THR A 716 -15.44 4.81 5.85
C THR A 716 -16.34 6.01 5.63
N GLN A 717 -16.74 6.64 6.72
CA GLN A 717 -17.33 7.97 6.74
C GLN A 717 -16.21 8.96 7.00
N GLN A 718 -16.01 9.88 6.08
CA GLN A 718 -14.92 10.85 6.15
C GLN A 718 -15.52 12.24 6.29
N TYR A 719 -15.01 13.00 7.26
CA TYR A 719 -15.36 14.39 7.51
C TYR A 719 -14.08 15.21 7.46
N HIS A 720 -14.12 16.32 6.77
CA HIS A 720 -12.99 17.24 6.67
C HIS A 720 -13.44 18.67 6.84
N ALA A 721 -12.66 19.45 7.56
CA ALA A 721 -12.79 20.90 7.68
C ALA A 721 -11.39 21.51 7.63
N GLY A 722 -11.17 22.42 6.69
CA GLY A 722 -9.88 23.03 6.45
C GLY A 722 -9.97 24.54 6.27
N TRP A 723 -8.89 25.20 6.66
CA TRP A 723 -8.69 26.64 6.40
C TRP A 723 -7.26 26.84 5.88
N SER A 724 -7.13 27.62 4.83
CA SER A 724 -5.84 28.00 4.27
C SER A 724 -5.74 29.51 4.11
N HIS A 725 -4.58 30.07 4.44
CA HIS A 725 -4.29 31.50 4.30
C HIS A 725 -2.96 31.73 3.61
N VAL A 726 -2.96 32.63 2.65
CA VAL A 726 -1.77 33.08 1.90
C VAL A 726 -1.34 34.44 2.43
N PHE A 727 -0.10 34.51 2.97
CA PHE A 727 0.48 35.74 3.53
C PHE A 727 1.39 36.46 2.51
N GLY A 728 1.62 37.74 2.79
CA GLY A 728 2.61 38.55 2.11
C GLY A 728 2.45 38.60 0.58
N ASP A 729 3.56 38.52 -0.14
CA ASP A 729 3.64 38.54 -1.60
C ASP A 729 3.35 37.18 -2.24
N ASN A 730 2.43 36.38 -1.63
CA ASN A 730 2.06 35.02 -2.02
C ASN A 730 3.22 34.01 -1.96
N LYS A 731 4.09 34.15 -0.98
CA LYS A 731 5.20 33.23 -0.74
C LYS A 731 4.97 32.28 0.43
N ASP A 732 4.07 32.68 1.34
CA ASP A 732 3.78 31.94 2.56
C ASP A 732 2.36 31.41 2.52
N VAL A 733 2.20 30.13 2.83
CA VAL A 733 0.90 29.47 2.98
C VAL A 733 0.86 28.82 4.36
N LEU A 734 -0.21 29.06 5.10
CA LEU A 734 -0.55 28.31 6.28
C LEU A 734 -1.90 27.62 6.04
N SER A 735 -1.93 26.30 6.23
CA SER A 735 -3.18 25.54 6.22
C SER A 735 -3.36 24.82 7.55
N VAL A 736 -4.60 24.75 8.01
CA VAL A 736 -4.99 23.96 9.17
C VAL A 736 -6.20 23.13 8.77
N ASP A 737 -6.05 21.81 8.86
CA ASP A 737 -7.04 20.85 8.42
C ASP A 737 -7.40 19.92 9.56
N TYR A 738 -8.68 19.68 9.77
CA TYR A 738 -9.20 18.65 10.67
C TYR A 738 -9.84 17.53 9.84
N THR A 739 -9.42 16.31 10.11
CA THR A 739 -9.92 15.09 9.48
C THR A 739 -10.48 14.15 10.54
N TYR A 740 -11.67 13.60 10.29
CA TYR A 740 -12.26 12.54 11.09
C TYR A 740 -12.74 11.42 10.18
N ILE A 741 -12.25 10.21 10.42
CA ILE A 741 -12.57 9.02 9.62
C ILE A 741 -13.13 7.96 10.57
N LEU A 742 -14.32 7.47 10.25
CA LEU A 742 -14.98 6.38 10.98
C LEU A 742 -15.11 5.17 10.07
N LEU A 743 -14.36 4.11 10.36
CA LEU A 743 -14.50 2.80 9.72
C LEU A 743 -15.63 2.02 10.37
N ARG A 744 -16.50 1.46 9.56
CA ARG A 744 -17.52 0.50 9.94
C ARG A 744 -17.49 -0.72 9.01
N HIS A 745 -17.88 -1.84 9.54
CA HIS A 745 -17.99 -3.10 8.79
C HIS A 745 -16.67 -3.59 8.15
N GLY A 746 -15.51 -3.23 8.73
CA GLY A 746 -14.25 -3.86 8.36
C GLY A 746 -14.26 -5.35 8.73
N LEU A 747 -13.49 -6.15 8.00
CA LEU A 747 -13.37 -7.58 8.26
C LEU A 747 -12.48 -7.86 9.46
N ARG A 748 -12.87 -8.82 10.28
CA ARG A 748 -12.06 -9.40 11.34
C ARG A 748 -12.39 -10.88 11.51
N GLY A 749 -11.38 -11.67 11.88
CA GLY A 749 -11.56 -13.06 12.27
C GLY A 749 -12.08 -13.18 13.71
N ILE A 750 -13.06 -14.04 13.94
CA ILE A 750 -13.64 -14.30 15.27
C ILE A 750 -13.74 -15.80 15.47
N ASP A 751 -13.10 -16.34 16.52
CA ASP A 751 -13.25 -17.76 16.87
C ASP A 751 -14.61 -18.03 17.52
N ILE A 752 -15.43 -18.89 16.93
CA ILE A 752 -16.72 -19.33 17.46
C ILE A 752 -16.68 -20.68 18.14
N ASN A 753 -15.52 -21.35 18.11
CA ASN A 753 -15.30 -22.65 18.77
C ASN A 753 -14.15 -22.59 19.78
N PRO A 754 -14.10 -21.56 20.66
CA PRO A 754 -13.05 -21.45 21.65
C PRO A 754 -13.14 -22.53 22.70
N ILE A 755 -12.04 -22.74 23.46
CA ILE A 755 -12.03 -23.59 24.65
C ILE A 755 -12.56 -22.81 25.84
N ILE A 756 -13.67 -23.27 26.40
CA ILE A 756 -14.29 -22.72 27.63
C ILE A 756 -14.35 -23.81 28.68
N GLY A 757 -13.73 -23.59 29.85
CA GLY A 757 -13.68 -24.61 30.89
C GLY A 757 -12.97 -25.93 30.49
N GLY A 758 -12.00 -25.83 29.56
CA GLY A 758 -11.25 -26.97 29.06
C GLY A 758 -11.90 -27.75 27.91
N VAL A 759 -13.06 -27.30 27.41
CA VAL A 759 -13.83 -27.96 26.36
C VAL A 759 -14.19 -26.95 25.25
N ARG A 760 -14.12 -27.35 24.00
CA ARG A 760 -14.56 -26.50 22.87
C ARG A 760 -16.08 -26.39 22.84
N VAL A 761 -16.56 -25.25 22.46
CA VAL A 761 -18.00 -24.92 22.41
C VAL A 761 -18.80 -25.93 21.55
N LEU A 762 -18.27 -26.35 20.41
CA LEU A 762 -18.93 -27.28 19.50
C LEU A 762 -18.61 -28.76 19.77
N ALA A 763 -17.79 -29.09 20.76
CA ALA A 763 -17.33 -30.46 21.03
C ALA A 763 -18.51 -31.46 21.25
N ALA A 764 -19.51 -31.08 22.04
CA ALA A 764 -20.65 -31.93 22.30
C ALA A 764 -21.50 -32.15 21.03
N ALA A 765 -21.65 -31.16 20.19
CA ALA A 765 -22.38 -31.24 18.94
C ALA A 765 -21.64 -32.09 17.89
N THR A 766 -20.31 -31.94 17.78
CA THR A 766 -19.48 -32.76 16.88
C THR A 766 -19.42 -34.21 17.36
N GLN A 767 -19.31 -34.45 18.67
CA GLN A 767 -19.41 -35.80 19.25
C GLN A 767 -20.75 -36.48 18.90
N LYS A 768 -21.85 -35.78 19.01
CA LYS A 768 -23.18 -36.32 18.73
C LYS A 768 -23.37 -36.71 17.27
N VAL A 769 -22.86 -35.89 16.33
CA VAL A 769 -23.10 -36.07 14.90
C VAL A 769 -22.04 -36.95 14.23
N PHE A 770 -20.80 -36.81 14.60
CA PHE A 770 -19.66 -37.44 13.94
C PHE A 770 -18.92 -38.45 14.80
N GLY A 771 -19.27 -38.56 16.09
CA GLY A 771 -18.57 -39.45 17.02
C GLY A 771 -17.23 -38.97 17.50
N ASP A 772 -16.83 -37.74 17.14
CA ASP A 772 -15.56 -37.12 17.51
C ASP A 772 -15.72 -35.70 18.05
N PRO A 773 -15.41 -35.46 19.33
CA PRO A 773 -15.53 -34.12 19.93
C PRO A 773 -14.39 -33.18 19.50
N LYS A 774 -13.31 -33.71 18.89
CA LYS A 774 -12.12 -32.97 18.47
C LYS A 774 -12.09 -32.72 16.97
N LEU A 775 -13.14 -33.05 16.25
CA LEU A 775 -13.20 -32.88 14.79
C LEU A 775 -12.97 -31.44 14.31
N LEU A 776 -13.43 -30.45 15.07
CA LEU A 776 -13.18 -29.05 14.83
C LEU A 776 -12.23 -28.46 15.88
N GLY A 777 -11.16 -27.86 15.42
CA GLY A 777 -10.34 -26.95 16.21
C GLY A 777 -11.03 -25.57 16.39
N PRO A 778 -10.25 -24.49 16.43
CA PRO A 778 -10.81 -23.14 16.33
C PRO A 778 -11.63 -23.02 15.05
N VAL A 779 -12.73 -22.29 15.10
CA VAL A 779 -13.49 -21.94 13.90
C VAL A 779 -13.51 -20.43 13.75
N ILE A 780 -12.71 -19.97 12.82
CA ILE A 780 -12.54 -18.54 12.55
C ILE A 780 -13.59 -18.08 11.55
N LEU A 781 -14.47 -17.21 12.00
CA LEU A 781 -15.44 -16.55 11.13
C LEU A 781 -14.89 -15.20 10.67
N ASP A 782 -14.85 -14.98 9.37
CA ASP A 782 -14.69 -13.64 8.82
C ASP A 782 -15.99 -12.87 8.99
N SER A 783 -15.95 -11.82 9.81
CA SER A 783 -17.13 -11.03 10.17
C SER A 783 -16.87 -9.54 9.96
N SER A 784 -17.86 -8.85 9.41
CA SER A 784 -17.81 -7.39 9.17
C SER A 784 -18.07 -6.60 10.45
N GLN A 785 -17.37 -6.93 11.53
CA GLN A 785 -17.54 -6.31 12.85
C GLN A 785 -16.39 -5.38 13.25
N GLN A 786 -15.34 -5.26 12.44
CA GLN A 786 -14.26 -4.33 12.70
C GLN A 786 -14.77 -2.89 12.62
N ARG A 787 -14.34 -2.08 13.56
CA ARG A 787 -14.56 -0.64 13.61
C ARG A 787 -13.27 0.07 14.02
N ALA A 788 -13.04 1.24 13.45
CA ALA A 788 -11.93 2.07 13.83
C ALA A 788 -12.29 3.55 13.66
N VAL A 789 -11.62 4.40 14.40
CA VAL A 789 -11.73 5.85 14.32
C VAL A 789 -10.33 6.42 14.19
N TYR A 790 -10.18 7.29 13.21
CA TYR A 790 -9.00 8.12 13.04
C TYR A 790 -9.43 9.58 13.10
N SER A 791 -8.74 10.39 13.88
CA SER A 791 -8.89 11.83 13.87
C SER A 791 -7.53 12.52 13.82
N GLU A 792 -7.46 13.60 13.07
CA GLU A 792 -6.22 14.33 12.83
C GLU A 792 -6.50 15.83 12.76
N THR A 793 -5.64 16.62 13.41
CA THR A 793 -5.49 18.05 13.13
C THR A 793 -4.10 18.23 12.55
N ALA A 794 -4.01 18.65 11.32
CA ALA A 794 -2.77 18.92 10.61
C ALA A 794 -2.60 20.43 10.41
N ALA A 795 -1.45 20.98 10.79
CA ALA A 795 -1.03 22.33 10.43
C ALA A 795 0.13 22.24 9.45
N HIS A 796 -0.01 22.82 8.29
CA HIS A 796 0.98 22.87 7.23
C HIS A 796 1.39 24.32 6.97
N PHE A 797 2.69 24.58 7.02
CA PHE A 797 3.29 25.85 6.63
C PHE A 797 4.28 25.64 5.50
N GLU A 798 4.14 26.42 4.44
CA GLU A 798 5.06 26.43 3.31
C GLU A 798 5.57 27.87 3.08
N HIS A 799 6.91 27.98 2.88
CA HIS A 799 7.55 29.23 2.41
C HIS A 799 8.31 28.96 1.11
N ARG A 800 8.02 29.73 0.09
CA ARG A 800 8.67 29.66 -1.23
C ARG A 800 9.68 30.78 -1.41
N PHE A 801 10.97 30.46 -1.33
CA PHE A 801 12.05 31.43 -1.61
C PHE A 801 12.16 31.73 -3.10
N SER A 802 11.95 30.71 -3.95
CA SER A 802 12.00 30.77 -5.41
C SER A 802 11.22 29.59 -6.01
N ALA A 803 11.17 29.50 -7.34
CA ALA A 803 10.55 28.36 -8.02
C ALA A 803 11.17 26.99 -7.70
N ARG A 804 12.39 26.96 -7.14
CA ARG A 804 13.12 25.72 -6.80
C ARG A 804 13.66 25.72 -5.37
N SER A 805 13.23 26.63 -4.53
CA SER A 805 13.71 26.71 -3.15
C SER A 805 12.52 26.98 -2.25
N ALA A 806 12.19 26.01 -1.43
CA ALA A 806 11.04 26.06 -0.52
C ALA A 806 11.38 25.40 0.81
N PHE A 807 10.62 25.74 1.81
CA PHE A 807 10.63 25.09 3.13
C PHE A 807 9.20 24.73 3.50
N GLN A 808 9.01 23.52 3.97
CA GLN A 808 7.71 23.02 4.45
C GLN A 808 7.85 22.50 5.87
N LEU A 809 6.86 22.79 6.69
CA LEU A 809 6.73 22.31 8.05
C LEU A 809 5.31 21.79 8.27
N ASN A 810 5.21 20.54 8.68
CA ASN A 810 3.94 19.92 9.05
C ASN A 810 3.93 19.54 10.52
N TYR A 811 2.88 19.89 11.22
CA TYR A 811 2.60 19.38 12.56
C TYR A 811 1.26 18.65 12.54
N ILE A 812 1.25 17.45 13.07
CA ILE A 812 0.08 16.59 13.12
C ILE A 812 -0.19 16.18 14.56
N LEU A 813 -1.40 16.44 15.02
CA LEU A 813 -1.96 15.91 16.24
C LEU A 813 -3.04 14.90 15.88
N SER A 814 -2.84 13.61 16.24
CA SER A 814 -3.76 12.57 15.81
C SER A 814 -4.09 11.52 16.87
N TRP A 815 -5.20 10.83 16.67
CA TRP A 815 -5.66 9.68 17.44
C TRP A 815 -6.13 8.60 16.49
N SER A 816 -5.63 7.37 16.70
CA SER A 816 -6.08 6.20 15.98
C SER A 816 -6.50 5.12 16.97
N ASN A 817 -7.78 4.79 16.98
CA ASN A 817 -8.34 3.74 17.83
C ASN A 817 -9.16 2.78 16.98
N GLY A 818 -9.07 1.49 17.29
CA GLY A 818 -9.81 0.48 16.53
C GLY A 818 -9.94 -0.83 17.29
N SER A 819 -10.80 -1.70 16.81
CA SER A 819 -10.77 -3.11 17.16
C SER A 819 -9.63 -3.75 16.40
N GLU A 820 -8.80 -4.57 17.07
CA GLU A 820 -7.67 -5.23 16.46
C GLU A 820 -8.11 -6.03 15.22
N GLY A 821 -7.53 -5.66 14.11
CA GLY A 821 -7.46 -6.44 12.89
C GLY A 821 -6.01 -6.86 12.71
N SER A 822 -5.60 -7.46 11.62
CA SER A 822 -4.24 -7.94 11.40
C SER A 822 -3.14 -6.93 11.81
N GLY A 823 -2.21 -7.36 12.60
CA GLY A 823 -0.87 -6.83 12.90
C GLY A 823 -0.77 -5.37 13.37
N ASP A 824 -1.02 -4.41 12.52
CA ASP A 824 -0.78 -2.99 12.82
C ASP A 824 -2.04 -2.20 13.20
N GLY A 825 -3.22 -2.84 13.29
CA GLY A 825 -4.41 -2.29 13.93
C GLY A 825 -4.99 -1.01 13.32
N GLY A 826 -4.65 -0.67 12.08
CA GLY A 826 -5.21 0.48 11.37
C GLY A 826 -6.62 0.23 10.81
N LEU A 827 -7.08 1.14 9.96
CA LEU A 827 -8.30 0.99 9.16
C LEU A 827 -8.09 -0.13 8.11
N SER A 828 -8.00 -1.39 8.54
CA SER A 828 -7.67 -2.51 7.67
C SER A 828 -8.92 -3.23 7.15
N VAL A 829 -8.85 -3.65 5.90
CA VAL A 829 -9.79 -4.61 5.28
C VAL A 829 -9.11 -5.96 5.07
N GLY A 830 -7.84 -6.09 5.46
CA GLY A 830 -7.07 -7.29 5.23
C GLY A 830 -7.56 -8.44 6.09
N ALA A 831 -7.91 -9.53 5.47
CA ALA A 831 -8.11 -10.79 6.11
C ALA A 831 -6.78 -11.40 6.56
N GLY A 832 -6.04 -10.72 7.40
CA GLY A 832 -5.11 -11.41 8.24
C GLY A 832 -5.90 -12.04 9.37
N VAL A 833 -5.76 -13.32 9.62
CA VAL A 833 -6.13 -13.87 10.91
C VAL A 833 -5.29 -13.13 11.93
N ALA A 834 -5.88 -12.16 12.59
CA ALA A 834 -5.18 -11.36 13.56
C ALA A 834 -4.68 -12.27 14.67
N GLY A 835 -3.38 -12.26 14.91
CA GLY A 835 -2.85 -12.82 16.13
C GLY A 835 -3.57 -12.19 17.33
N GLY A 836 -4.09 -12.97 18.24
CA GLY A 836 -4.78 -12.47 19.44
C GLY A 836 -6.30 -12.54 19.35
N LEU A 837 -6.82 -13.60 18.78
CA LEU A 837 -8.24 -13.91 18.88
C LEU A 837 -8.57 -14.26 20.34
N PHE A 838 -9.44 -13.45 20.93
CA PHE A 838 -10.07 -13.86 22.21
C PHE A 838 -11.22 -14.80 21.92
N PRO A 839 -11.41 -15.82 22.75
CA PRO A 839 -12.62 -16.59 22.73
C PRO A 839 -13.80 -15.62 22.92
N GLN A 840 -14.55 -15.41 21.84
CA GLN A 840 -15.80 -14.64 21.91
C GLN A 840 -16.88 -15.60 22.41
N ILE A 841 -17.48 -15.29 23.54
CA ILE A 841 -18.62 -16.06 24.03
C ILE A 841 -19.80 -15.77 23.10
N PRO A 842 -20.33 -16.77 22.35
CA PRO A 842 -21.52 -16.56 21.54
C PRO A 842 -22.64 -16.08 22.45
N SER A 843 -23.32 -14.98 22.09
CA SER A 843 -24.51 -14.60 22.82
C SER A 843 -25.59 -15.67 22.64
N ALA A 844 -26.48 -15.81 23.62
CA ALA A 844 -27.62 -16.72 23.52
C ALA A 844 -28.54 -16.43 22.33
N THR A 845 -28.43 -15.29 21.71
CA THR A 845 -29.17 -14.82 20.54
C THR A 845 -28.41 -14.95 19.22
N GLY A 846 -27.20 -15.56 19.21
CA GLY A 846 -26.40 -15.78 17.99
C GLY A 846 -25.56 -14.57 17.53
N GLY A 847 -25.52 -13.48 18.30
CA GLY A 847 -24.63 -12.37 18.03
C GLY A 847 -23.28 -12.54 18.72
N LEU A 848 -22.19 -12.19 18.06
CA LEU A 848 -20.86 -12.12 18.67
C LEU A 848 -20.70 -10.80 19.41
N ILE A 849 -20.25 -10.85 20.65
CA ILE A 849 -20.06 -9.66 21.47
C ILE A 849 -18.59 -9.27 21.40
N SER A 850 -18.31 -8.09 20.84
CA SER A 850 -16.98 -7.49 20.90
C SER A 850 -16.71 -7.04 22.34
N ALA A 851 -15.65 -7.55 22.94
CA ALA A 851 -15.28 -7.18 24.30
C ALA A 851 -14.65 -5.77 24.33
N PRO A 852 -14.89 -4.97 25.39
CA PRO A 852 -14.36 -3.60 25.47
C PRO A 852 -12.82 -3.52 25.34
N TRP A 853 -12.08 -4.52 25.82
CA TRP A 853 -10.62 -4.57 25.75
C TRP A 853 -10.07 -4.88 24.36
N GLU A 854 -10.92 -5.24 23.40
CA GLU A 854 -10.53 -5.42 22.00
C GLU A 854 -10.58 -4.12 21.18
N TYR A 855 -10.91 -3.01 21.80
CA TYR A 855 -10.92 -1.70 21.19
C TYR A 855 -9.97 -0.76 21.94
N GLY A 856 -9.01 -0.18 21.25
CA GLY A 856 -7.99 0.68 21.82
C GLY A 856 -7.08 1.33 20.79
N PRO A 857 -5.98 1.95 21.22
CA PRO A 857 -5.02 2.57 20.33
C PRO A 857 -4.42 1.55 19.35
N THR A 858 -4.40 1.91 18.07
CA THR A 858 -3.84 1.08 17.01
C THR A 858 -2.33 1.26 16.86
N GLY A 859 -1.63 0.32 16.23
CA GLY A 859 -0.17 0.37 16.02
C GLY A 859 0.32 1.60 15.26
N VAL A 860 -0.56 2.37 14.62
CA VAL A 860 -0.25 3.63 13.91
C VAL A 860 -0.62 4.88 14.72
N ASP A 861 -0.99 4.75 16.01
CA ASP A 861 -1.36 5.88 16.86
C ASP A 861 -0.13 6.68 17.32
N GLU A 862 0.24 7.66 16.51
CA GLU A 862 1.23 8.70 16.85
C GLU A 862 0.50 9.98 17.26
N ARG A 863 0.58 10.35 18.54
CA ARG A 863 -0.15 11.54 19.05
C ARG A 863 0.33 12.83 18.43
N ASN A 864 1.63 12.98 18.30
CA ASN A 864 2.25 14.15 17.71
C ASN A 864 3.27 13.69 16.67
N ARG A 865 3.25 14.35 15.52
CA ARG A 865 4.24 14.15 14.45
C ARG A 865 4.63 15.51 13.89
N ILE A 866 5.91 15.69 13.66
CA ILE A 866 6.49 16.83 12.97
C ILE A 866 7.28 16.31 11.78
N THR A 867 7.02 16.85 10.61
CA THR A 867 7.88 16.66 9.44
C THR A 867 8.30 18.01 8.90
N ALA A 868 9.58 18.17 8.61
CA ALA A 868 10.11 19.38 8.00
C ALA A 868 10.99 18.99 6.81
N THR A 869 10.76 19.61 5.67
CA THR A 869 11.57 19.44 4.46
C THR A 869 11.94 20.79 3.87
N GLY A 870 13.01 20.84 3.15
CA GLY A 870 13.39 22.07 2.47
C GLY A 870 14.38 21.84 1.35
N ILE A 871 14.43 22.78 0.42
CA ILE A 871 15.43 22.85 -0.64
C ILE A 871 15.99 24.27 -0.61
N PHE A 872 17.29 24.40 -0.31
CA PHE A 872 17.97 25.67 -0.12
C PHE A 872 19.12 25.83 -1.11
N ASN A 873 19.03 26.83 -1.98
CA ASN A 873 20.11 27.18 -2.88
C ASN A 873 21.14 28.06 -2.16
N LEU A 874 22.31 27.50 -1.95
CA LEU A 874 23.43 28.15 -1.28
C LEU A 874 24.44 28.77 -2.29
N PRO A 875 25.34 29.63 -1.85
CA PRO A 875 26.44 30.11 -2.70
C PRO A 875 27.25 28.95 -3.32
N PHE A 876 28.00 29.23 -4.38
CA PHE A 876 28.84 28.30 -5.11
C PHE A 876 28.08 27.15 -5.82
N LYS A 877 26.77 27.34 -6.13
CA LYS A 877 25.91 26.32 -6.77
C LYS A 877 25.82 25.05 -5.93
N ILE A 878 25.83 25.21 -4.63
CA ILE A 878 25.54 24.16 -3.66
C ILE A 878 24.03 24.21 -3.37
N GLU A 879 23.41 23.06 -3.32
CA GLU A 879 22.04 22.90 -2.87
C GLU A 879 22.04 21.99 -1.64
N LEU A 880 21.27 22.38 -0.62
CA LEU A 880 21.06 21.62 0.60
C LEU A 880 19.58 21.27 0.72
N ALA A 881 19.28 19.98 0.79
CA ALA A 881 17.92 19.47 0.96
C ALA A 881 17.84 18.63 2.25
N PRO A 882 17.50 19.24 3.39
CA PRO A 882 17.26 18.50 4.64
C PRO A 882 15.84 17.95 4.71
N SER A 883 15.71 16.85 5.46
CA SER A 883 14.43 16.34 5.95
C SER A 883 14.52 15.92 7.41
N LEU A 884 13.48 16.19 8.16
CA LEU A 884 13.34 15.82 9.56
C LEU A 884 11.98 15.18 9.78
N THR A 885 11.96 14.08 10.50
CA THR A 885 10.76 13.45 11.00
C THR A 885 10.89 13.17 12.49
N TRP A 886 9.95 13.68 13.28
CA TRP A 886 9.81 13.36 14.68
C TRP A 886 8.37 12.90 14.95
N ALA A 887 8.21 11.82 15.73
CA ALA A 887 6.89 11.38 16.17
C ALA A 887 6.94 10.77 17.57
N THR A 888 5.84 10.91 18.29
CA THR A 888 5.69 10.27 19.60
C THR A 888 5.60 8.75 19.47
N ALA A 889 5.94 8.06 20.55
CA ALA A 889 5.95 6.60 20.62
C ALA A 889 4.61 5.97 20.23
N ARG A 890 4.66 4.91 19.41
CA ARG A 890 3.52 4.09 19.02
C ARG A 890 3.18 3.04 20.06
N PRO A 891 1.92 2.59 20.14
CA PRO A 891 1.52 1.55 21.05
C PRO A 891 1.88 0.14 20.56
N TYR A 892 2.05 -0.77 21.51
CA TYR A 892 2.08 -2.21 21.31
C TYR A 892 1.26 -2.93 22.39
N THR A 893 0.94 -4.20 22.16
CA THR A 893 0.03 -4.97 22.99
C THR A 893 0.75 -6.03 23.79
N LEU A 894 0.35 -6.22 25.06
CA LEU A 894 0.84 -7.28 25.92
C LEU A 894 0.10 -8.60 25.67
N ILE A 895 0.85 -9.69 25.53
CA ILE A 895 0.36 -11.04 25.33
C ILE A 895 1.06 -12.02 26.27
N THR A 896 0.43 -13.17 26.52
CA THR A 896 1.02 -14.20 27.40
C THR A 896 2.00 -15.12 26.68
N GLY A 897 2.01 -15.14 25.36
CA GLY A 897 2.71 -16.15 24.57
C GLY A 897 2.01 -17.54 24.55
N LEU A 898 0.94 -17.70 25.32
CA LEU A 898 0.17 -18.94 25.33
C LEU A 898 -0.88 -18.93 24.21
N ASN A 899 -0.89 -19.99 23.44
CA ASN A 899 -1.87 -20.24 22.38
C ASN A 899 -2.48 -21.65 22.61
N PRO A 900 -3.34 -21.81 23.64
CA PRO A 900 -3.77 -23.13 24.09
C PRO A 900 -4.67 -23.86 23.11
N ASP A 901 -5.25 -23.17 22.18
CA ASP A 901 -6.23 -23.73 21.24
C ASP A 901 -5.90 -23.54 19.75
N GLY A 902 -4.76 -22.91 19.46
CA GLY A 902 -4.34 -22.66 18.07
C GLY A 902 -5.04 -21.46 17.40
N ALA A 903 -5.95 -20.78 18.12
CA ALA A 903 -6.72 -19.66 17.57
C ALA A 903 -6.00 -18.31 17.67
N GLY A 904 -4.93 -18.24 18.45
CA GLY A 904 -4.15 -17.02 18.69
C GLY A 904 -3.64 -16.91 20.13
N THR A 905 -2.81 -15.91 20.36
CA THR A 905 -2.17 -15.72 21.65
C THR A 905 -3.07 -15.02 22.65
N LEU A 906 -3.15 -15.54 23.87
CA LEU A 906 -3.99 -14.95 24.93
C LEU A 906 -3.45 -13.59 25.41
N ARG A 907 -4.37 -12.71 25.77
CA ARG A 907 -4.06 -11.44 26.44
C ARG A 907 -3.62 -11.65 27.89
N VAL A 908 -2.82 -10.75 28.40
CA VAL A 908 -2.49 -10.70 29.82
C VAL A 908 -3.73 -10.28 30.60
N VAL A 909 -4.00 -10.95 31.69
CA VAL A 909 -5.10 -10.62 32.63
C VAL A 909 -4.58 -9.64 33.68
N GLY A 910 -5.23 -8.50 33.81
CA GLY A 910 -4.90 -7.50 34.81
C GLY A 910 -5.35 -7.89 36.23
N ALA A 911 -4.94 -7.14 37.22
CA ALA A 911 -5.26 -7.36 38.63
C ALA A 911 -6.78 -7.37 38.94
N ASN A 912 -7.59 -6.77 38.08
CA ASN A 912 -9.05 -6.78 38.17
C ASN A 912 -9.73 -8.02 37.56
N GLY A 913 -8.94 -9.00 37.11
CA GLY A 913 -9.44 -10.21 36.47
C GLY A 913 -9.88 -10.04 35.02
N ASN A 914 -9.78 -8.83 34.44
CA ASN A 914 -10.09 -8.58 33.04
C ASN A 914 -8.83 -8.58 32.16
N PRO A 915 -8.92 -8.95 30.88
CA PRO A 915 -7.82 -8.81 29.94
C PRO A 915 -7.38 -7.35 29.82
N ILE A 916 -6.06 -7.16 29.72
CA ILE A 916 -5.48 -5.84 29.41
C ILE A 916 -5.80 -5.51 27.95
N GLY A 917 -6.27 -4.30 27.71
CA GLY A 917 -6.66 -3.82 26.37
C GLY A 917 -5.50 -3.77 25.40
N ILE A 918 -5.83 -3.66 24.11
CA ILE A 918 -4.84 -3.49 23.04
C ILE A 918 -4.14 -2.13 23.15
N GLY A 919 -2.88 -2.08 22.70
CA GLY A 919 -2.12 -0.83 22.57
C GLY A 919 -1.88 -0.08 23.87
N THR A 920 -1.82 -0.78 25.02
CA THR A 920 -1.64 -0.15 26.34
C THR A 920 -0.20 0.22 26.65
N GLN A 921 0.77 -0.40 25.98
CA GLN A 921 2.19 -0.06 26.12
C GLN A 921 2.62 0.89 25.01
N ARG A 922 3.68 1.66 25.27
CA ARG A 922 4.27 2.57 24.29
C ARG A 922 5.74 2.19 24.06
N GLY A 923 6.14 2.10 22.79
CA GLY A 923 7.52 1.86 22.41
C GLY A 923 8.41 3.11 22.50
N SER A 924 9.22 3.36 21.49
CA SER A 924 10.08 4.54 21.42
C SER A 924 9.58 5.58 20.41
N ALA A 925 9.92 6.85 20.68
CA ALA A 925 9.64 7.93 19.74
C ALA A 925 10.55 7.80 18.51
N LEU A 926 10.01 8.13 17.34
CA LEU A 926 10.76 8.28 16.10
C LEU A 926 11.50 9.64 16.09
N PHE A 927 12.75 9.62 15.67
CA PHE A 927 13.49 10.82 15.33
C PHE A 927 14.48 10.50 14.21
N ASP A 928 14.25 11.05 13.04
CA ASP A 928 15.04 10.81 11.85
C ASP A 928 15.37 12.14 11.18
N VAL A 929 16.66 12.36 10.92
CA VAL A 929 17.18 13.57 10.27
C VAL A 929 18.05 13.15 9.11
N ASN A 930 17.68 13.57 7.93
CA ASN A 930 18.42 13.29 6.70
C ASN A 930 18.77 14.60 5.98
N ALA A 931 19.81 14.56 5.16
CA ALA A 931 20.16 15.69 4.33
C ALA A 931 20.83 15.24 3.03
N ARG A 932 20.53 15.93 1.95
CA ARG A 932 21.27 15.83 0.70
C ARG A 932 22.04 17.12 0.44
N VAL A 933 23.30 16.99 0.08
CA VAL A 933 24.17 18.09 -0.34
C VAL A 933 24.55 17.85 -1.79
N THR A 934 24.10 18.72 -2.67
CA THR A 934 24.32 18.63 -4.11
C THR A 934 25.21 19.77 -4.58
N ARG A 935 26.21 19.49 -5.42
CA ARG A 935 26.97 20.48 -6.17
C ARG A 935 26.66 20.38 -7.65
N ILE A 936 26.22 21.50 -8.25
CA ILE A 936 25.80 21.55 -9.66
C ILE A 936 26.90 22.21 -10.48
N PHE A 937 27.30 21.57 -11.57
CA PHE A 937 28.28 22.03 -12.55
C PHE A 937 27.58 22.19 -13.91
N PRO A 938 27.07 23.39 -14.23
CA PRO A 938 26.48 23.65 -15.54
C PRO A 938 27.59 23.93 -16.56
N PHE A 939 27.39 23.45 -17.78
CA PHE A 939 28.30 23.67 -18.90
C PHE A 939 27.55 23.70 -20.24
N GLY A 940 28.26 24.02 -21.31
CA GLY A 940 27.68 24.27 -22.62
C GLY A 940 27.02 25.64 -22.75
N LYS A 941 26.49 25.91 -23.95
CA LYS A 941 25.80 27.17 -24.22
C LYS A 941 24.51 27.25 -23.37
N ASP A 942 24.30 28.38 -22.74
CA ASP A 942 23.15 28.70 -21.89
C ASP A 942 22.95 27.67 -20.75
N ALA A 943 24.06 27.04 -20.26
CA ALA A 943 24.04 26.03 -19.19
C ALA A 943 23.08 24.83 -19.51
N ARG A 944 22.97 24.44 -20.77
CA ARG A 944 22.10 23.41 -21.25
C ARG A 944 22.40 22.03 -20.59
N PHE A 945 23.69 21.77 -20.36
CA PHE A 945 24.12 20.55 -19.71
C PHE A 945 24.47 20.81 -18.26
N LYS A 946 24.10 19.87 -17.38
CA LYS A 946 24.41 19.94 -15.97
C LYS A 946 24.92 18.59 -15.49
N VAL A 947 26.01 18.62 -14.72
CA VAL A 947 26.42 17.49 -13.87
C VAL A 947 26.16 17.91 -12.42
N ALA A 948 25.41 17.11 -11.70
CA ALA A 948 25.24 17.24 -10.26
C ALA A 948 25.97 16.07 -9.59
N THR A 949 26.76 16.34 -8.58
CA THR A 949 27.32 15.33 -7.67
C THR A 949 26.77 15.58 -6.29
N PHE A 950 26.42 14.52 -5.58
CA PHE A 950 25.79 14.68 -4.29
C PHE A 950 26.18 13.58 -3.30
N ALA A 951 26.04 13.94 -2.02
CA ALA A 951 26.07 13.02 -0.90
C ALA A 951 24.75 13.13 -0.14
N GLU A 952 24.15 12.00 0.13
CA GLU A 952 22.98 11.87 0.98
C GLU A 952 23.40 11.26 2.31
N LEU A 953 23.06 11.96 3.38
CA LEU A 953 23.33 11.56 4.75
C LEU A 953 22.00 11.15 5.38
N TYR A 954 21.90 9.93 5.82
CA TYR A 954 20.70 9.39 6.44
C TYR A 954 20.91 9.16 7.92
N ASN A 955 19.85 9.38 8.70
CA ASN A 955 19.86 9.25 10.15
C ASN A 955 21.10 9.91 10.79
N ILE A 956 21.27 11.20 10.52
CA ILE A 956 22.45 11.98 10.95
C ILE A 956 22.65 11.91 12.46
N THR A 957 21.58 11.68 13.20
CA THR A 957 21.60 11.55 14.67
C THR A 957 22.02 10.17 15.15
N ASP A 958 22.19 9.21 14.24
CA ASP A 958 22.53 7.81 14.54
C ASP A 958 21.62 7.16 15.59
N ARG A 959 20.33 7.45 15.53
CA ARG A 959 19.35 6.98 16.49
C ARG A 959 18.71 5.68 16.02
N ALA A 960 18.67 4.68 16.90
CA ALA A 960 17.91 3.47 16.68
C ALA A 960 16.40 3.77 16.85
N ASN A 961 15.63 3.70 15.76
CA ASN A 961 14.20 4.00 15.70
C ASN A 961 13.38 2.71 15.77
N PHE A 962 13.08 2.24 16.99
CA PHE A 962 12.35 0.98 17.20
C PHE A 962 10.83 1.12 17.02
N GLY A 963 10.28 2.34 17.17
CA GLY A 963 8.84 2.54 17.11
C GLY A 963 8.08 1.71 18.13
N ASN A 964 7.16 0.86 17.65
CA ASN A 964 6.40 -0.10 18.46
C ASN A 964 6.91 -1.55 18.36
N VAL A 965 8.09 -1.77 17.78
CA VAL A 965 8.63 -3.12 17.59
C VAL A 965 9.33 -3.59 18.87
N TYR A 966 8.51 -3.98 19.85
CA TYR A 966 8.93 -4.43 21.19
C TYR A 966 8.34 -5.78 21.51
N GLY A 967 9.05 -6.57 22.31
CA GLY A 967 8.57 -7.85 22.81
C GLY A 967 7.37 -7.64 23.77
N GLY A 968 6.17 -7.95 23.31
CA GLY A 968 4.94 -7.86 24.09
C GLY A 968 4.64 -9.11 24.93
N THR A 969 5.40 -10.19 24.75
CA THR A 969 5.17 -11.47 25.44
C THR A 969 5.73 -11.46 26.87
N VAL A 970 4.83 -11.48 27.85
CA VAL A 970 5.20 -11.50 29.27
C VAL A 970 5.99 -12.77 29.60
N GLY A 971 7.10 -12.61 30.32
CA GLY A 971 7.98 -13.71 30.70
C GLY A 971 8.97 -14.16 29.64
N SER A 972 8.93 -13.61 28.42
CA SER A 972 9.98 -13.84 27.42
C SER A 972 11.25 -13.04 27.76
N SER A 973 12.39 -13.49 27.24
CA SER A 973 13.68 -12.77 27.38
C SER A 973 13.68 -11.41 26.68
N THR A 974 12.77 -11.19 25.76
CA THR A 974 12.58 -9.95 24.97
C THR A 974 11.46 -9.05 25.50
N PHE A 975 10.82 -9.43 26.62
CA PHE A 975 9.72 -8.65 27.18
C PHE A 975 10.14 -7.20 27.43
N GLU A 976 9.34 -6.25 26.92
CA GLU A 976 9.58 -4.79 26.97
C GLU A 976 10.94 -4.33 26.39
N LYS A 977 11.61 -5.16 25.63
CA LYS A 977 12.84 -4.81 24.90
C LYS A 977 12.54 -4.62 23.42
N PRO A 978 13.32 -3.77 22.74
CA PRO A 978 13.20 -3.67 21.29
C PRO A 978 13.58 -5.01 20.64
N THR A 979 12.80 -5.43 19.65
CA THR A 979 13.00 -6.66 18.89
C THR A 979 13.21 -6.43 17.39
N GLY A 980 13.16 -5.19 16.96
CA GLY A 980 13.35 -4.78 15.57
C GLY A 980 13.24 -3.27 15.42
N TYR A 981 13.28 -2.81 14.20
CA TYR A 981 13.16 -1.39 13.83
C TYR A 981 11.77 -1.08 13.28
N LEU A 982 11.32 0.16 13.45
CA LEU A 982 10.13 0.67 12.79
C LEU A 982 10.32 0.61 11.26
N GLY A 983 9.38 -0.03 10.54
CA GLY A 983 9.53 -0.28 9.11
C GLY A 983 10.41 -1.47 8.75
N GLY A 984 10.98 -2.16 9.75
CA GLY A 984 11.86 -3.32 9.54
C GLY A 984 13.33 -2.93 9.30
N SER A 985 14.15 -3.93 9.02
CA SER A 985 15.53 -3.77 8.56
C SER A 985 15.63 -4.28 7.12
N GLY A 986 16.27 -3.52 6.25
CA GLY A 986 16.53 -3.96 4.88
C GLY A 986 15.93 -3.08 3.78
N ALA A 987 15.77 -3.65 2.58
CA ALA A 987 15.43 -2.92 1.35
C ALA A 987 14.09 -2.22 1.36
N THR A 988 13.17 -2.63 2.19
CA THR A 988 11.81 -2.06 2.24
C THR A 988 11.65 -0.97 3.28
N SER A 989 12.60 -0.81 4.21
CA SER A 989 12.54 0.24 5.23
C SER A 989 12.86 1.60 4.62
N ASN A 990 11.97 2.57 4.84
CA ASN A 990 12.21 3.97 4.48
C ASN A 990 12.87 4.76 5.64
N ILE A 991 13.05 4.14 6.80
CA ILE A 991 13.72 4.71 7.98
C ILE A 991 15.08 4.04 8.13
N PRO A 992 16.18 4.78 8.02
CA PRO A 992 17.52 4.21 8.19
C PRO A 992 17.73 3.69 9.61
N VAL A 993 18.30 2.51 9.74
CA VAL A 993 18.53 1.84 11.05
C VAL A 993 19.74 2.43 11.81
N SER A 994 20.69 3.03 11.09
CA SER A 994 21.89 3.68 11.62
C SER A 994 22.27 4.88 10.73
N PHE A 995 23.29 5.64 11.10
CA PHE A 995 23.86 6.67 10.22
C PHE A 995 24.45 6.03 8.96
N GLN A 996 24.06 6.54 7.79
CA GLN A 996 24.48 6.04 6.49
C GLN A 996 24.79 7.19 5.54
N VAL A 997 25.75 6.97 4.63
CA VAL A 997 26.06 7.91 3.55
C VAL A 997 25.91 7.21 2.20
N GLN A 998 25.20 7.85 1.29
CA GLN A 998 25.04 7.44 -0.11
C GLN A 998 25.65 8.51 -1.02
N PHE A 999 26.42 8.09 -1.99
CA PHE A 999 26.99 9.00 -2.99
C PHE A 999 26.26 8.83 -4.32
N GLY A 1000 26.12 9.90 -5.05
CA GLY A 1000 25.53 9.82 -6.38
C GLY A 1000 25.95 10.96 -7.31
N GLY A 1001 25.60 10.74 -8.56
CA GLY A 1001 25.77 11.71 -9.61
C GLY A 1001 24.62 11.71 -10.61
N ARG A 1002 24.32 12.85 -11.17
CA ARG A 1002 23.29 13.03 -12.19
C ARG A 1002 23.80 13.92 -13.32
N PHE A 1003 23.64 13.46 -14.53
CA PHE A 1003 23.79 14.26 -15.73
C PHE A 1003 22.41 14.60 -16.28
N SER A 1004 22.19 15.85 -16.70
CA SER A 1004 20.93 16.27 -17.32
C SER A 1004 21.18 17.27 -18.47
N PHE A 1005 20.31 17.23 -19.48
CA PHE A 1005 20.38 18.08 -20.67
C PHE A 1005 19.03 18.47 -21.22
#